data_82f3a3e284558b4271c37ac0c14dcd25
#
_entry.id   82f3a3e284558b4271c37ac0c14dcd25
#
_cell.length_a   1.000
_cell.length_b   1.000
_cell.length_c   1.000
_cell.angle_alpha   90.00
_cell.angle_beta   90.00
_cell.angle_gamma   90.00
#
_symmetry.space_group_name_H-M   'P 1'
#
loop_
_entity.id
_entity.type
_entity.pdbx_description
1 polymer ?
#
loop_
_entity_poly.entity_id
_entity_poly.type
_entity_poly.pdbx_seq_one_letter_code
_entity_poly.pdbx_strand_id
1 'polypeptide(L)'
;MKKFSFLALAAVGLLLGACSSDQDVAGNDSLTKDVGEGYLAISINLPSAPQSITRATDDNGAGNFDLDDGSEDEYAVSDAYLLVFAPNSDEDAAEYKTAFKLTTTWQENSDPHVTVNSDKVVKKVGSLVAEGDLALVILNPNSIMNFTAKEGTTLDEQTAKFGTTALAGKTFGEIKELLVETSTLGATPMTSSDFYMANSPLFTKKGSTTTDNPKGTAFRTLVPIDHVYPTEEAAKSGEASEIFVERGMAKVTLSAGSSLSTLGTNAVGESTAMTVSILGWTLDQTNTKSYLIRSTKNVNSSYKASGISDVFEELRNGVCQIYRFTGNTAIQESNKPGNYKYRGYFAIDPNYNKEASTELTHFTETATEDKGYKALGTNKPQYCFENTFDVAHQLRKNTTLAQLRVQVGTAGTDLYIVNGSTSAIYKAATLQTLIKAEVLNFLAINGKLATGKTKSDINSDTDLNDVTLTVDASDETKVTVTGATVKTTSLFVSDVNTFLATSDALSTINTRVGSIVRYVGGISYYAIRIKHFGDNLTPWHVGTKANPIGTWNTSWPDDGKEAILPTAGNSYPDNNANDYLGRYGVLRNNWYDIVVDGIKTLGSAKPIDYTTDPTPDDELEGYINVQINVLSWARRTQNWNL
;
A
#
# COMPACT_ATOMS: atom_id res chain seq x y z
N MET A 1 74.50 -10.42 -31.85
CA MET A 1 74.36 -11.37 -32.98
C MET A 1 72.89 -11.52 -33.34
N LYS A 2 72.60 -11.21 -34.64
CA LYS A 2 71.41 -11.55 -35.46
C LYS A 2 70.03 -11.31 -34.80
N LYS A 3 69.30 -10.21 -35.12
CA LYS A 3 68.48 -9.89 -36.31
C LYS A 3 67.64 -11.08 -36.80
N PHE A 4 66.30 -10.95 -36.71
CA PHE A 4 65.43 -11.10 -37.89
C PHE A 4 64.08 -10.41 -37.60
N SER A 5 63.80 -9.42 -38.45
CA SER A 5 62.50 -8.80 -38.75
C SER A 5 61.71 -9.76 -39.64
N PHE A 6 60.37 -9.78 -39.51
CA PHE A 6 59.50 -10.06 -40.64
C PHE A 6 58.30 -9.15 -40.69
N LEU A 7 58.11 -8.69 -41.83
CA LEU A 7 57.33 -7.63 -42.41
C LEU A 7 55.88 -8.03 -42.62
N ALA A 8 55.03 -7.03 -42.58
CA ALA A 8 53.63 -7.04 -42.97
C ALA A 8 53.39 -7.46 -44.41
N LEU A 9 52.19 -7.95 -44.67
CA LEU A 9 51.56 -7.75 -45.97
C LEU A 9 50.05 -7.62 -45.82
N ALA A 10 49.57 -6.42 -46.11
CA ALA A 10 48.18 -6.12 -46.38
C ALA A 10 47.76 -6.72 -47.72
N ALA A 11 46.59 -7.31 -47.76
CA ALA A 11 45.91 -7.62 -49.00
C ALA A 11 44.51 -7.00 -48.98
N VAL A 12 44.38 -5.90 -49.67
CA VAL A 12 43.13 -5.30 -50.14
C VAL A 12 42.59 -6.17 -51.26
N GLY A 13 41.40 -6.68 -51.10
CA GLY A 13 40.64 -7.36 -52.15
C GLY A 13 39.30 -6.68 -52.38
N LEU A 14 39.29 -5.67 -53.21
CA LEU A 14 38.09 -5.18 -53.88
C LEU A 14 37.65 -6.22 -54.92
N LEU A 15 36.44 -6.73 -54.77
CA LEU A 15 35.73 -7.33 -55.91
C LEU A 15 34.38 -6.62 -56.06
N LEU A 16 34.35 -5.70 -57.00
CA LEU A 16 33.15 -5.22 -57.64
C LEU A 16 32.65 -6.33 -58.59
N GLY A 17 31.46 -6.78 -58.38
CA GLY A 17 30.73 -7.62 -59.32
C GLY A 17 29.35 -7.04 -59.52
N ALA A 18 29.26 -6.14 -60.50
CA ALA A 18 27.98 -5.74 -61.06
C ALA A 18 27.55 -6.81 -62.09
N CYS A 19 26.34 -7.26 -61.97
CA CYS A 19 25.56 -7.76 -63.10
C CYS A 19 24.11 -7.39 -62.95
N SER A 20 23.71 -6.51 -63.81
CA SER A 20 22.34 -6.17 -64.15
C SER A 20 21.67 -7.32 -64.89
N SER A 21 20.39 -7.54 -64.65
CA SER A 21 19.47 -7.80 -65.74
C SER A 21 18.06 -7.41 -65.30
N ASP A 22 17.53 -6.44 -65.97
CA ASP A 22 16.12 -6.12 -66.06
C ASP A 22 15.28 -7.34 -66.41
N GLN A 23 14.17 -7.48 -65.71
CA GLN A 23 12.90 -7.82 -66.38
C GLN A 23 11.73 -7.33 -65.54
N ASP A 24 11.02 -6.37 -66.11
CA ASP A 24 9.69 -5.95 -65.68
C ASP A 24 8.73 -7.11 -65.61
N VAL A 25 8.13 -7.30 -64.44
CA VAL A 25 6.81 -7.89 -64.32
C VAL A 25 5.98 -7.00 -63.39
N ALA A 26 5.04 -6.30 -64.00
CA ALA A 26 3.99 -5.59 -63.26
C ALA A 26 3.15 -6.58 -62.48
N GLY A 27 3.38 -6.64 -61.18
CA GLY A 27 2.56 -7.31 -60.20
C GLY A 27 2.43 -6.39 -59.01
N ASN A 28 1.22 -6.10 -58.66
CA ASN A 28 0.84 -5.24 -57.54
C ASN A 28 1.21 -5.92 -56.18
N ASP A 29 2.50 -5.91 -55.87
CA ASP A 29 2.99 -6.34 -54.56
C ASP A 29 3.34 -5.12 -53.74
N SER A 30 2.64 -4.94 -52.63
CA SER A 30 3.05 -4.06 -51.54
C SER A 30 4.49 -4.41 -51.18
N LEU A 31 5.43 -3.50 -51.52
CA LEU A 31 6.85 -3.61 -51.18
C LEU A 31 6.97 -3.82 -49.65
N THR A 32 7.12 -5.07 -49.24
CA THR A 32 7.64 -5.37 -47.90
C THR A 32 9.07 -4.83 -47.86
N LYS A 33 9.26 -3.73 -47.15
CA LYS A 33 10.58 -3.13 -46.94
C LYS A 33 11.45 -4.19 -46.27
N ASP A 34 12.53 -4.60 -46.96
CA ASP A 34 13.52 -5.51 -46.37
C ASP A 34 14.19 -4.78 -45.19
N VAL A 35 13.77 -5.14 -43.98
CA VAL A 35 14.19 -4.47 -42.75
C VAL A 35 15.50 -5.02 -42.17
N GLY A 36 16.27 -5.76 -42.98
CA GLY A 36 17.54 -6.34 -42.55
C GLY A 36 17.39 -7.46 -41.50
N GLU A 37 18.49 -8.08 -41.15
CA GLU A 37 18.50 -9.12 -40.10
C GLU A 37 19.11 -8.59 -38.81
N GLY A 38 18.30 -8.42 -37.78
CA GLY A 38 18.72 -8.07 -36.42
C GLY A 38 17.87 -8.85 -35.41
N TYR A 39 18.52 -9.43 -34.42
CA TYR A 39 17.88 -10.23 -33.39
C TYR A 39 18.25 -9.73 -31.99
N LEU A 40 17.29 -9.64 -31.12
CA LEU A 40 17.48 -9.35 -29.69
C LEU A 40 17.39 -10.62 -28.88
N ALA A 41 18.16 -10.65 -27.78
CA ALA A 41 18.00 -11.59 -26.69
C ALA A 41 17.56 -10.82 -25.43
N ILE A 42 16.43 -11.18 -24.85
CA ILE A 42 15.84 -10.53 -23.69
C ILE A 42 15.51 -11.60 -22.65
N SER A 43 15.81 -11.35 -21.38
CA SER A 43 15.31 -12.11 -20.23
C SER A 43 14.43 -11.21 -19.37
N ILE A 44 13.22 -11.65 -19.06
CA ILE A 44 12.25 -10.87 -18.30
C ILE A 44 12.10 -11.55 -16.93
N ASN A 45 12.35 -10.79 -15.88
CA ASN A 45 12.40 -11.29 -14.52
C ASN A 45 11.39 -10.55 -13.64
N LEU A 46 10.58 -11.29 -12.89
CA LEU A 46 9.77 -10.73 -11.82
C LEU A 46 10.58 -10.87 -10.53
N PRO A 47 11.15 -9.78 -10.02
CA PRO A 47 12.07 -9.88 -8.90
C PRO A 47 11.34 -10.19 -7.60
N SER A 48 11.90 -11.13 -6.84
CA SER A 48 11.65 -11.31 -5.42
C SER A 48 12.77 -10.65 -4.60
N ALA A 49 12.59 -10.45 -3.31
CA ALA A 49 13.67 -9.99 -2.47
C ALA A 49 14.57 -11.17 -2.05
N PRO A 50 15.88 -11.01 -1.89
CA PRO A 50 16.77 -12.08 -1.49
C PRO A 50 16.52 -12.56 -0.06
N GLN A 51 16.60 -13.87 0.17
CA GLN A 51 16.39 -14.51 1.46
C GLN A 51 17.37 -14.12 2.58
N SER A 52 18.46 -13.42 2.28
CA SER A 52 19.57 -13.30 3.25
C SER A 52 20.07 -11.90 3.53
N ILE A 53 19.43 -10.84 3.04
CA ILE A 53 19.92 -9.50 3.33
C ILE A 53 18.88 -8.76 4.20
N THR A 54 19.20 -8.81 5.48
CA THR A 54 18.59 -8.03 6.53
C THR A 54 18.43 -6.57 6.18
N ARG A 55 17.17 -6.10 6.36
CA ARG A 55 16.76 -4.73 6.65
C ARG A 55 16.06 -3.97 5.53
N ALA A 56 14.79 -4.05 5.58
CA ALA A 56 14.02 -3.12 6.40
C ALA A 56 13.87 -3.74 7.79
N THR A 57 14.23 -3.04 8.80
CA THR A 57 14.08 -3.49 10.17
C THR A 57 12.61 -3.59 10.49
N ASP A 58 12.19 -4.75 10.98
CA ASP A 58 11.04 -4.80 11.87
C ASP A 58 11.37 -3.93 13.09
N ASP A 59 10.36 -3.46 13.79
CA ASP A 59 10.51 -2.65 14.99
C ASP A 59 11.29 -3.34 16.11
N ASN A 60 11.66 -4.61 15.95
CA ASN A 60 12.38 -5.44 16.90
C ASN A 60 13.81 -5.78 16.46
N GLY A 61 14.30 -5.27 15.35
CA GLY A 61 15.67 -5.49 14.90
C GLY A 61 15.96 -6.90 14.36
N ALA A 62 14.97 -7.78 14.27
CA ALA A 62 15.07 -9.10 13.68
C ALA A 62 14.52 -9.02 12.24
N GLY A 63 15.39 -8.75 11.30
CA GLY A 63 15.02 -8.60 9.90
C GLY A 63 14.64 -9.94 9.28
N ASN A 64 13.39 -10.30 9.34
CA ASN A 64 12.80 -11.35 8.53
C ASN A 64 11.96 -10.73 7.42
N PHE A 65 12.53 -10.69 6.21
CA PHE A 65 11.72 -10.65 5.02
C PHE A 65 11.32 -12.09 4.72
N ASP A 66 10.08 -12.44 4.97
CA ASP A 66 9.53 -13.62 4.34
C ASP A 66 9.12 -13.24 2.92
N LEU A 67 9.60 -13.98 1.97
CA LEU A 67 9.22 -13.87 0.58
C LEU A 67 8.02 -14.77 0.37
N ASP A 68 6.98 -14.22 -0.21
CA ASP A 68 5.90 -15.02 -0.72
C ASP A 68 5.64 -14.58 -2.16
N ASP A 69 5.80 -15.50 -3.07
CA ASP A 69 5.69 -15.25 -4.50
C ASP A 69 4.26 -14.88 -4.92
N GLY A 70 3.32 -15.05 -4.02
CA GLY A 70 1.90 -14.95 -4.31
C GLY A 70 1.35 -16.25 -4.90
N SER A 71 0.10 -16.21 -5.35
CA SER A 71 -0.51 -17.32 -6.07
C SER A 71 -0.08 -17.33 -7.53
N GLU A 72 -0.19 -18.49 -8.18
CA GLU A 72 0.10 -18.64 -9.62
C GLU A 72 -0.65 -17.61 -10.47
N ASP A 73 -1.89 -17.30 -10.13
CA ASP A 73 -2.71 -16.29 -10.80
C ASP A 73 -2.10 -14.87 -10.69
N GLU A 74 -1.32 -14.58 -9.66
CA GLU A 74 -0.75 -13.26 -9.42
C GLU A 74 0.53 -12.98 -10.21
N TYR A 75 1.16 -14.02 -10.76
CA TYR A 75 2.33 -13.89 -11.63
C TYR A 75 2.11 -14.44 -13.03
N ALA A 76 0.93 -14.95 -13.32
CA ALA A 76 0.58 -15.41 -14.67
C ALA A 76 0.72 -14.29 -15.71
N VAL A 77 1.26 -14.62 -16.86
CA VAL A 77 1.42 -13.69 -17.97
C VAL A 77 0.76 -14.28 -19.22
N SER A 78 -0.25 -13.60 -19.72
CA SER A 78 -0.99 -13.96 -20.94
C SER A 78 -0.41 -13.28 -22.18
N ASP A 79 0.02 -12.02 -22.06
CA ASP A 79 0.55 -11.23 -23.16
C ASP A 79 1.79 -10.44 -22.70
N ALA A 80 2.79 -10.35 -23.59
CA ALA A 80 4.03 -9.63 -23.35
C ALA A 80 4.41 -8.77 -24.57
N TYR A 81 4.81 -7.54 -24.31
CA TYR A 81 5.21 -6.59 -25.36
C TYR A 81 6.50 -5.87 -24.97
N LEU A 82 7.37 -5.70 -25.96
CA LEU A 82 8.59 -4.88 -25.87
C LEU A 82 8.33 -3.55 -26.58
N LEU A 83 8.52 -2.45 -25.87
CA LEU A 83 8.56 -1.11 -26.42
C LEU A 83 10.02 -0.66 -26.46
N VAL A 84 10.43 -0.06 -27.57
CA VAL A 84 11.79 0.38 -27.82
C VAL A 84 11.82 1.89 -27.97
N PHE A 85 12.80 2.51 -27.33
CA PHE A 85 13.03 3.95 -27.33
C PHE A 85 14.43 4.27 -27.87
N ALA A 86 14.56 5.42 -28.48
CA ALA A 86 15.86 5.92 -28.91
C ALA A 86 16.78 6.20 -27.71
N PRO A 87 18.11 6.01 -27.86
CA PRO A 87 19.02 6.23 -26.75
C PRO A 87 19.05 7.71 -26.36
N ASN A 88 18.97 7.97 -25.05
CA ASN A 88 19.12 9.31 -24.51
C ASN A 88 19.78 9.23 -23.12
N SER A 89 20.60 10.21 -22.78
CA SER A 89 21.21 10.32 -21.43
C SER A 89 20.17 10.63 -20.37
N ASP A 90 19.14 11.41 -20.71
CA ASP A 90 17.93 11.61 -19.93
C ASP A 90 16.86 10.64 -20.44
N GLU A 91 16.51 9.62 -19.64
CA GLU A 91 15.53 8.62 -20.08
C GLU A 91 14.15 9.22 -20.35
N ASP A 92 13.79 10.33 -19.68
CA ASP A 92 12.50 11.00 -19.90
C ASP A 92 12.40 11.63 -21.31
N ALA A 93 13.53 11.99 -21.89
CA ALA A 93 13.62 12.52 -23.25
C ALA A 93 13.82 11.44 -24.33
N ALA A 94 13.88 10.15 -23.94
CA ALA A 94 13.99 9.05 -24.91
C ALA A 94 12.72 8.94 -25.75
N GLU A 95 12.84 9.04 -27.07
CA GLU A 95 11.71 8.99 -28.00
C GLU A 95 11.28 7.54 -28.28
N TYR A 96 9.98 7.28 -28.27
CA TYR A 96 9.41 5.99 -28.65
C TYR A 96 9.70 5.69 -30.13
N LYS A 97 10.25 4.50 -30.43
CA LYS A 97 10.56 4.03 -31.77
C LYS A 97 9.53 3.05 -32.30
N THR A 98 9.32 1.95 -31.59
CA THR A 98 8.48 0.84 -32.05
C THR A 98 8.10 -0.09 -30.90
N ALA A 99 7.20 -1.04 -31.15
CA ALA A 99 6.88 -2.13 -30.23
C ALA A 99 6.83 -3.47 -30.95
N PHE A 100 7.08 -4.55 -30.21
CA PHE A 100 7.02 -5.93 -30.69
C PHE A 100 6.20 -6.79 -29.71
N LYS A 101 5.40 -7.71 -30.25
CA LYS A 101 4.82 -8.78 -29.44
C LYS A 101 5.91 -9.81 -29.12
N LEU A 102 6.00 -10.18 -27.85
CA LEU A 102 6.89 -11.23 -27.36
C LEU A 102 6.11 -12.51 -27.14
N THR A 103 6.70 -13.62 -27.57
CA THR A 103 6.21 -14.97 -27.26
C THR A 103 7.24 -15.62 -26.37
N THR A 104 6.88 -15.97 -25.15
CA THR A 104 7.79 -16.54 -24.17
C THR A 104 7.09 -17.60 -23.32
N THR A 105 7.89 -18.49 -22.75
CA THR A 105 7.47 -19.42 -21.72
C THR A 105 7.93 -18.88 -20.38
N TRP A 106 7.04 -18.86 -19.40
CA TRP A 106 7.36 -18.43 -18.05
C TRP A 106 7.74 -19.64 -17.22
N GLN A 107 8.79 -19.51 -16.43
CA GLN A 107 9.30 -20.58 -15.58
C GLN A 107 9.48 -20.05 -14.16
N GLU A 108 9.18 -20.91 -13.20
CA GLU A 108 9.56 -20.70 -11.82
C GLU A 108 11.09 -20.71 -11.72
N ASN A 109 11.69 -19.74 -11.05
CA ASN A 109 13.14 -19.61 -10.99
C ASN A 109 13.69 -20.11 -9.66
N SER A 110 14.83 -20.78 -9.73
CA SER A 110 15.61 -21.18 -8.54
C SER A 110 16.49 -20.05 -7.98
N ASP A 111 16.57 -18.90 -8.64
CA ASP A 111 17.29 -17.74 -8.15
C ASP A 111 16.51 -17.11 -6.99
N PRO A 112 17.10 -16.97 -5.80
CA PRO A 112 16.42 -16.39 -4.64
C PRO A 112 16.02 -14.91 -4.82
N HIS A 113 16.43 -14.28 -5.91
CA HIS A 113 16.14 -12.88 -6.22
C HIS A 113 15.03 -12.70 -7.27
N VAL A 114 14.55 -13.78 -7.85
CA VAL A 114 13.58 -13.76 -8.95
C VAL A 114 12.53 -14.85 -8.71
N THR A 115 11.27 -14.44 -8.65
CA THR A 115 10.13 -15.36 -8.46
C THR A 115 9.88 -16.18 -9.73
N VAL A 116 9.78 -15.48 -10.84
CA VAL A 116 9.49 -16.08 -12.15
C VAL A 116 10.35 -15.39 -13.19
N ASN A 117 10.91 -16.15 -14.10
CA ASN A 117 11.59 -15.59 -15.26
C ASN A 117 11.05 -16.18 -16.56
N SER A 118 11.22 -15.43 -17.65
CA SER A 118 11.08 -15.98 -18.98
C SER A 118 12.34 -16.72 -19.37
N ASP A 119 12.19 -17.76 -20.17
CA ASP A 119 13.29 -18.21 -21.01
C ASP A 119 13.83 -17.03 -21.79
N LYS A 120 15.10 -17.13 -22.19
CA LYS A 120 15.67 -16.14 -23.08
C LYS A 120 14.82 -16.00 -24.34
N VAL A 121 14.13 -14.86 -24.45
CA VAL A 121 13.30 -14.52 -25.61
C VAL A 121 14.22 -14.01 -26.70
N VAL A 122 14.24 -14.69 -27.83
CA VAL A 122 14.92 -14.21 -29.04
C VAL A 122 13.90 -13.64 -29.98
N LYS A 123 14.07 -12.35 -30.34
CA LYS A 123 13.12 -11.62 -31.17
C LYS A 123 13.80 -11.03 -32.41
N LYS A 124 13.27 -11.32 -33.58
CA LYS A 124 13.70 -10.65 -34.81
C LYS A 124 13.18 -9.20 -34.81
N VAL A 125 14.06 -8.24 -34.90
CA VAL A 125 13.76 -6.80 -34.85
C VAL A 125 14.23 -6.03 -36.06
N GLY A 126 15.04 -6.67 -36.90
CA GLY A 126 15.59 -6.06 -38.11
C GLY A 126 16.44 -4.81 -37.83
N SER A 127 16.40 -3.84 -38.68
CA SER A 127 17.08 -2.55 -38.53
C SER A 127 16.29 -1.53 -37.66
N LEU A 128 15.15 -1.92 -37.12
CA LEU A 128 14.32 -1.03 -36.27
C LEU A 128 14.93 -0.80 -34.90
N VAL A 129 15.81 -1.69 -34.45
CA VAL A 129 16.47 -1.61 -33.15
C VAL A 129 17.98 -1.65 -33.34
N ALA A 130 18.68 -0.83 -32.57
CA ALA A 130 20.13 -0.75 -32.55
C ALA A 130 20.68 -0.93 -31.13
N GLU A 131 21.95 -1.27 -31.01
CA GLU A 131 22.66 -1.25 -29.73
C GLU A 131 22.61 0.14 -29.11
N GLY A 132 22.34 0.19 -27.81
CA GLY A 132 22.14 1.43 -27.06
C GLY A 132 20.70 1.94 -27.05
N ASP A 133 19.81 1.42 -27.87
CA ASP A 133 18.37 1.67 -27.71
C ASP A 133 17.90 1.20 -26.32
N LEU A 134 16.78 1.74 -25.85
CA LEU A 134 16.27 1.48 -24.52
C LEU A 134 14.99 0.65 -24.57
N ALA A 135 14.88 -0.32 -23.70
CA ALA A 135 13.80 -1.31 -23.63
C ALA A 135 12.84 -1.08 -22.47
N LEU A 136 11.54 -1.12 -22.75
CA LEU A 136 10.45 -1.21 -21.77
C LEU A 136 9.61 -2.44 -22.09
N VAL A 137 9.41 -3.32 -21.12
CA VAL A 137 8.50 -4.45 -21.24
C VAL A 137 7.19 -4.11 -20.52
N ILE A 138 6.09 -4.41 -21.19
CA ILE A 138 4.74 -4.37 -20.61
C ILE A 138 4.16 -5.78 -20.69
N LEU A 139 3.74 -6.30 -19.56
CA LEU A 139 3.07 -7.59 -19.41
C LEU A 139 1.61 -7.38 -19.06
N ASN A 140 0.75 -8.25 -19.57
CA ASN A 140 -0.69 -8.20 -19.33
C ASN A 140 -1.28 -6.78 -19.48
N PRO A 141 -1.14 -6.15 -20.65
CA PRO A 141 -1.60 -4.78 -20.85
C PRO A 141 -3.12 -4.61 -20.67
N ASN A 142 -3.87 -5.71 -20.71
CA ASN A 142 -5.33 -5.74 -20.55
C ASN A 142 -6.02 -4.70 -21.47
N SER A 143 -6.94 -3.92 -20.93
CA SER A 143 -7.58 -2.80 -21.63
C SER A 143 -6.82 -1.47 -21.51
N ILE A 144 -5.69 -1.45 -20.80
CA ILE A 144 -4.88 -0.24 -20.57
C ILE A 144 -4.19 0.19 -21.84
N MET A 145 -3.57 -0.78 -22.54
CA MET A 145 -2.84 -0.56 -23.79
C MET A 145 -3.39 -1.47 -24.88
N ASN A 146 -3.47 -0.91 -26.07
CA ASN A 146 -3.88 -1.61 -27.28
C ASN A 146 -2.69 -1.77 -28.21
N PHE A 147 -2.41 -3.02 -28.57
CA PHE A 147 -1.39 -3.40 -29.53
C PHE A 147 -2.04 -3.98 -30.77
N THR A 148 -1.71 -3.44 -31.91
CA THR A 148 -2.24 -3.91 -33.20
C THR A 148 -1.07 -4.24 -34.12
N ALA A 149 -1.08 -5.43 -34.71
CA ALA A 149 -0.05 -5.83 -35.67
C ALA A 149 0.06 -4.78 -36.77
N LYS A 150 1.28 -4.39 -37.06
CA LYS A 150 1.57 -3.43 -38.12
C LYS A 150 1.59 -4.17 -39.44
N GLU A 151 0.76 -3.72 -40.37
CA GLU A 151 0.70 -4.32 -41.71
C GLU A 151 1.99 -4.07 -42.50
N GLY A 152 2.32 -5.00 -43.40
CA GLY A 152 3.46 -4.87 -44.31
C GLY A 152 4.83 -5.14 -43.67
N THR A 153 4.87 -5.74 -42.46
CA THR A 153 6.12 -6.18 -41.83
C THR A 153 6.08 -7.67 -41.47
N THR A 154 7.22 -8.32 -41.54
CA THR A 154 7.42 -9.73 -41.10
C THR A 154 7.98 -9.82 -39.69
N LEU A 155 8.06 -8.70 -38.94
CA LEU A 155 8.77 -8.60 -37.68
C LEU A 155 7.87 -8.70 -36.43
N ASP A 156 6.60 -9.01 -36.55
CA ASP A 156 5.61 -8.90 -35.47
C ASP A 156 5.60 -7.51 -34.79
N GLU A 157 5.95 -6.48 -35.58
CA GLU A 157 5.91 -5.09 -35.12
C GLU A 157 4.48 -4.70 -34.80
N GLN A 158 4.31 -3.91 -33.72
CA GLN A 158 3.01 -3.49 -33.23
C GLN A 158 2.88 -1.96 -33.25
N THR A 159 1.69 -1.51 -33.58
CA THR A 159 1.27 -0.15 -33.25
C THR A 159 0.75 -0.13 -31.83
N ALA A 160 1.37 0.65 -30.95
CA ALA A 160 1.00 0.74 -29.55
C ALA A 160 0.19 2.00 -29.26
N LYS A 161 -0.91 1.85 -28.52
CA LYS A 161 -1.75 2.96 -28.05
C LYS A 161 -2.07 2.75 -26.57
N PHE A 162 -2.12 3.85 -25.82
CA PHE A 162 -2.68 3.89 -24.48
C PHE A 162 -4.11 4.42 -24.60
N GLY A 163 -5.10 3.56 -24.34
CA GLY A 163 -6.48 3.86 -24.71
C GLY A 163 -6.59 4.19 -26.21
N THR A 164 -6.93 5.42 -26.53
CA THR A 164 -6.99 5.94 -27.92
C THR A 164 -5.73 6.68 -28.36
N THR A 165 -4.82 6.99 -27.43
CA THR A 165 -3.63 7.82 -27.67
C THR A 165 -2.49 6.98 -28.24
N ALA A 166 -2.04 7.30 -29.46
CA ALA A 166 -0.87 6.64 -30.06
C ALA A 166 0.41 6.99 -29.29
N LEU A 167 1.33 6.02 -29.15
CA LEU A 167 2.64 6.25 -28.54
C LEU A 167 3.65 6.83 -29.52
N ALA A 168 3.42 6.73 -30.82
CA ALA A 168 4.28 7.31 -31.84
C ALA A 168 4.44 8.83 -31.64
N GLY A 169 5.69 9.30 -31.66
CA GLY A 169 6.04 10.70 -31.42
C GLY A 169 6.04 11.14 -29.95
N LYS A 170 5.88 10.21 -29.02
CA LYS A 170 5.96 10.50 -27.58
C LYS A 170 7.33 10.14 -27.01
N THR A 171 7.71 10.86 -25.98
CA THR A 171 8.87 10.54 -25.16
C THR A 171 8.49 9.57 -24.04
N PHE A 172 9.48 8.91 -23.44
CA PHE A 172 9.26 8.06 -22.27
C PHE A 172 8.67 8.85 -21.09
N GLY A 173 9.12 10.09 -20.88
CA GLY A 173 8.56 10.98 -19.85
C GLY A 173 7.06 11.21 -20.01
N GLU A 174 6.57 11.38 -21.25
CA GLU A 174 5.14 11.48 -21.50
C GLU A 174 4.40 10.15 -21.30
N ILE A 175 5.03 9.02 -21.64
CA ILE A 175 4.41 7.69 -21.52
C ILE A 175 4.33 7.26 -20.07
N LYS A 176 5.34 7.48 -19.26
CA LYS A 176 5.32 7.08 -17.83
C LYS A 176 4.31 7.86 -17.00
N GLU A 177 3.91 9.06 -17.45
CA GLU A 177 2.88 9.87 -16.79
C GLU A 177 1.45 9.53 -17.25
N LEU A 178 1.27 8.54 -18.15
CA LEU A 178 -0.07 8.07 -18.52
C LEU A 178 -0.75 7.42 -17.32
N LEU A 179 -2.02 7.77 -17.13
CA LEU A 179 -2.80 7.36 -15.97
C LEU A 179 -3.63 6.11 -16.26
N VAL A 180 -3.39 5.07 -15.52
CA VAL A 180 -4.25 3.88 -15.45
C VAL A 180 -5.36 4.16 -14.45
N GLU A 181 -6.60 3.93 -14.85
CA GLU A 181 -7.77 4.10 -13.99
C GLU A 181 -8.35 2.75 -13.60
N THR A 182 -8.94 2.66 -12.40
CA THR A 182 -9.64 1.45 -11.93
C THR A 182 -10.76 1.04 -12.88
N SER A 183 -11.42 2.01 -13.50
CA SER A 183 -12.47 1.80 -14.50
C SER A 183 -11.98 1.09 -15.77
N THR A 184 -10.70 1.23 -16.12
CA THR A 184 -10.08 0.63 -17.31
C THR A 184 -9.56 -0.79 -17.06
N LEU A 185 -9.19 -1.12 -15.83
CA LEU A 185 -8.64 -2.44 -15.51
C LEU A 185 -9.68 -3.56 -15.59
N GLY A 186 -10.96 -3.22 -15.41
CA GLY A 186 -12.02 -4.21 -15.25
C GLY A 186 -11.94 -4.92 -13.88
N ALA A 187 -12.80 -5.92 -13.67
CA ALA A 187 -12.89 -6.60 -12.37
C ALA A 187 -11.74 -7.58 -12.13
N THR A 188 -11.26 -8.28 -13.15
CA THR A 188 -10.31 -9.40 -13.00
C THR A 188 -8.95 -8.96 -12.47
N PRO A 189 -8.28 -7.94 -13.01
CA PRO A 189 -7.02 -7.46 -12.46
C PRO A 189 -7.11 -6.89 -11.05
N MET A 190 -8.33 -6.56 -10.60
CA MET A 190 -8.59 -6.09 -9.24
C MET A 190 -8.96 -7.22 -8.28
N THR A 191 -9.07 -8.44 -8.77
CA THR A 191 -9.55 -9.57 -7.95
C THR A 191 -8.64 -10.77 -7.87
N SER A 192 -7.91 -11.15 -8.91
CA SER A 192 -7.12 -12.40 -8.84
C SER A 192 -6.10 -12.70 -9.92
N SER A 193 -6.15 -12.14 -11.12
CA SER A 193 -5.26 -12.57 -12.22
C SER A 193 -4.96 -11.51 -13.25
N ASP A 194 -4.00 -11.79 -14.12
CA ASP A 194 -3.62 -10.95 -15.25
C ASP A 194 -3.20 -9.52 -14.86
N PHE A 195 -2.48 -9.38 -13.75
CA PHE A 195 -1.96 -8.08 -13.32
C PHE A 195 -1.04 -7.51 -14.37
N TYR A 196 -1.30 -6.27 -14.80
CA TYR A 196 -0.34 -5.59 -15.65
C TYR A 196 0.98 -5.37 -14.89
N MET A 197 2.08 -5.51 -15.61
CA MET A 197 3.42 -5.30 -15.07
C MET A 197 4.23 -4.47 -16.05
N ALA A 198 5.17 -3.71 -15.53
CA ALA A 198 6.09 -2.92 -16.31
C ALA A 198 7.49 -2.96 -15.68
N ASN A 199 8.50 -2.43 -16.39
CA ASN A 199 9.84 -2.34 -15.83
C ASN A 199 9.81 -1.71 -14.44
N SER A 200 10.50 -2.34 -13.51
CA SER A 200 10.79 -1.78 -12.19
C SER A 200 11.92 -0.76 -12.31
N PRO A 201 11.76 0.46 -11.77
CA PRO A 201 12.88 1.38 -11.66
C PRO A 201 13.98 0.81 -10.77
N LEU A 202 15.20 0.75 -11.26
CA LEU A 202 16.33 0.17 -10.57
C LEU A 202 17.50 1.16 -10.50
N PHE A 203 18.18 1.10 -9.37
CA PHE A 203 19.41 1.84 -9.16
C PHE A 203 20.59 0.90 -9.38
N THR A 204 21.50 1.25 -10.27
CA THR A 204 22.61 0.38 -10.66
C THR A 204 23.87 0.72 -9.89
N LYS A 205 24.49 -0.27 -9.26
CA LYS A 205 25.84 -0.17 -8.70
C LYS A 205 26.77 -1.14 -9.39
N LYS A 206 27.94 -0.67 -9.71
CA LYS A 206 29.07 -1.49 -10.12
C LYS A 206 29.94 -1.75 -8.90
N GLY A 207 30.07 -3.00 -8.44
CA GLY A 207 30.86 -3.35 -7.27
C GLY A 207 30.73 -4.83 -6.90
N SER A 208 31.58 -5.27 -5.98
CA SER A 208 31.79 -6.69 -5.73
C SER A 208 31.01 -7.27 -4.55
N THR A 209 30.22 -6.50 -3.81
CA THR A 209 29.54 -6.99 -2.60
C THR A 209 28.12 -6.48 -2.48
N THR A 210 27.25 -7.34 -1.97
CA THR A 210 25.84 -7.05 -1.67
C THR A 210 25.66 -6.10 -0.47
N THR A 211 26.72 -5.91 0.32
CA THR A 211 26.70 -5.13 1.56
C THR A 211 27.04 -3.66 1.37
N ASP A 212 27.60 -3.31 0.24
CA ASP A 212 27.93 -1.92 -0.04
C ASP A 212 26.67 -1.11 -0.38
N ASN A 213 26.61 0.12 0.11
CA ASN A 213 25.59 1.10 -0.25
C ASN A 213 25.52 1.27 -1.77
N PRO A 214 24.32 1.45 -2.34
CA PRO A 214 24.17 1.71 -3.76
C PRO A 214 24.78 3.07 -4.11
N LYS A 215 26.06 3.07 -4.47
CA LYS A 215 26.73 4.22 -5.07
C LYS A 215 26.49 4.21 -6.57
N GLY A 216 25.25 4.15 -6.98
CA GLY A 216 24.91 4.12 -8.38
C GLY A 216 24.86 5.52 -8.97
N THR A 217 24.81 5.59 -10.29
CA THR A 217 24.83 6.84 -11.02
C THR A 217 23.47 7.34 -11.45
N ALA A 218 22.46 6.46 -11.49
CA ALA A 218 21.12 6.82 -11.88
C ALA A 218 20.09 5.77 -11.45
N PHE A 219 18.91 6.25 -11.14
CA PHE A 219 17.70 5.43 -10.96
C PHE A 219 17.00 5.39 -12.32
N ARG A 220 16.94 4.22 -12.96
CA ARG A 220 16.42 4.07 -14.32
C ARG A 220 15.37 3.00 -14.41
N THR A 221 14.39 3.27 -15.26
CA THR A 221 13.30 2.35 -15.62
C THR A 221 13.57 1.65 -16.94
N LEU A 222 14.09 2.38 -17.93
CA LEU A 222 14.43 1.82 -19.21
C LEU A 222 15.76 1.05 -19.14
N VAL A 223 15.80 -0.12 -19.79
CA VAL A 223 16.97 -0.99 -19.81
C VAL A 223 17.71 -0.84 -21.15
N PRO A 224 19.01 -0.54 -21.15
CA PRO A 224 19.77 -0.49 -22.39
C PRO A 224 19.78 -1.85 -23.10
N ILE A 225 19.65 -1.81 -24.41
CA ILE A 225 19.86 -2.95 -25.30
C ILE A 225 21.36 -3.01 -25.62
N ASP A 226 22.05 -3.92 -24.93
CA ASP A 226 23.51 -4.00 -25.03
C ASP A 226 23.96 -4.63 -26.35
N HIS A 227 23.17 -5.55 -26.94
CA HIS A 227 23.54 -6.28 -28.15
C HIS A 227 22.37 -6.47 -29.11
N VAL A 228 22.64 -6.28 -30.40
CA VAL A 228 21.78 -6.70 -31.51
C VAL A 228 22.57 -7.69 -32.37
N TYR A 229 22.07 -8.92 -32.42
CA TYR A 229 22.77 -10.03 -33.07
C TYR A 229 22.40 -10.14 -34.56
N PRO A 230 23.35 -10.53 -35.41
CA PRO A 230 23.08 -10.66 -36.85
C PRO A 230 22.25 -11.89 -37.22
N THR A 231 22.22 -12.92 -36.35
CA THR A 231 21.47 -14.16 -36.57
C THR A 231 20.73 -14.59 -35.30
N GLU A 232 19.71 -15.40 -35.48
CA GLU A 232 18.94 -15.99 -34.37
C GLU A 232 19.80 -16.87 -33.46
N GLU A 233 20.70 -17.68 -34.06
CA GLU A 233 21.62 -18.55 -33.34
C GLU A 233 22.60 -17.77 -32.48
N ALA A 234 23.11 -16.65 -33.01
CA ALA A 234 23.98 -15.75 -32.26
C ALA A 234 23.24 -15.12 -31.08
N ALA A 235 21.98 -14.73 -31.25
CA ALA A 235 21.14 -14.24 -30.16
C ALA A 235 20.83 -15.32 -29.10
N LYS A 236 20.54 -16.55 -29.52
CA LYS A 236 20.31 -17.68 -28.60
C LYS A 236 21.53 -17.99 -27.73
N SER A 237 22.73 -17.88 -28.30
CA SER A 237 23.99 -18.14 -27.58
C SER A 237 24.57 -16.92 -26.87
N GLY A 238 24.19 -15.70 -27.27
CA GLY A 238 24.72 -14.44 -26.78
C GLY A 238 24.15 -14.00 -25.44
N GLU A 239 24.58 -12.86 -24.95
CA GLU A 239 24.04 -12.25 -23.72
C GLU A 239 22.63 -11.70 -23.96
N ALA A 240 21.77 -11.80 -22.96
CA ALA A 240 20.42 -11.21 -22.97
C ALA A 240 20.42 -9.90 -22.20
N SER A 241 19.63 -8.93 -22.65
CA SER A 241 19.30 -7.76 -21.83
C SER A 241 18.32 -8.20 -20.73
N GLU A 242 18.71 -8.03 -19.48
CA GLU A 242 17.90 -8.42 -18.33
C GLU A 242 16.95 -7.31 -17.90
N ILE A 243 15.68 -7.59 -17.97
CA ILE A 243 14.61 -6.65 -17.62
C ILE A 243 13.89 -7.17 -16.39
N PHE A 244 13.83 -6.35 -15.35
CA PHE A 244 13.09 -6.65 -14.12
C PHE A 244 11.78 -5.88 -14.15
N VAL A 245 10.69 -6.60 -13.96
CA VAL A 245 9.32 -6.04 -13.98
C VAL A 245 8.71 -6.05 -12.60
N GLU A 246 7.70 -5.23 -12.41
CA GLU A 246 6.92 -5.16 -11.18
C GLU A 246 5.43 -5.06 -11.51
N ARG A 247 4.60 -5.59 -10.61
CA ARG A 247 3.14 -5.49 -10.71
C ARG A 247 2.69 -4.06 -10.48
N GLY A 248 1.68 -3.60 -11.21
CA GLY A 248 1.15 -2.25 -11.11
C GLY A 248 0.24 -1.99 -9.91
N MET A 249 0.04 -2.98 -9.04
CA MET A 249 -0.87 -2.91 -7.90
C MET A 249 -0.20 -3.36 -6.60
N ALA A 250 -0.79 -2.97 -5.47
CA ALA A 250 -0.52 -3.49 -4.15
C ALA A 250 -1.51 -4.60 -3.79
N LYS A 251 -1.06 -5.57 -3.00
CA LYS A 251 -1.87 -6.66 -2.44
C LYS A 251 -2.04 -6.42 -0.95
N VAL A 252 -3.25 -6.61 -0.43
CA VAL A 252 -3.54 -6.55 1.01
C VAL A 252 -4.30 -7.81 1.39
N THR A 253 -3.90 -8.43 2.49
CA THR A 253 -4.62 -9.54 3.13
C THR A 253 -4.86 -9.21 4.59
N LEU A 254 -5.93 -9.80 5.16
CA LEU A 254 -6.22 -9.64 6.56
C LEU A 254 -6.60 -10.98 7.17
N SER A 255 -6.00 -11.29 8.31
CA SER A 255 -6.25 -12.51 9.07
C SER A 255 -6.46 -12.21 10.56
N ALA A 256 -7.13 -13.10 11.26
CA ALA A 256 -7.22 -13.08 12.71
C ALA A 256 -6.03 -13.83 13.30
N GLY A 257 -5.32 -13.19 14.22
CA GLY A 257 -4.27 -13.84 14.99
C GLY A 257 -4.83 -14.92 15.94
N SER A 258 -3.98 -15.83 16.34
CA SER A 258 -4.37 -16.95 17.21
C SER A 258 -4.88 -16.51 18.61
N SER A 259 -4.50 -15.31 19.03
CA SER A 259 -4.89 -14.73 20.32
C SER A 259 -6.24 -14.01 20.29
N LEU A 260 -6.79 -13.76 19.11
CA LEU A 260 -8.04 -13.01 18.94
C LEU A 260 -9.25 -13.91 19.22
N SER A 261 -9.69 -13.94 20.46
CA SER A 261 -10.90 -14.69 20.87
C SER A 261 -11.84 -13.91 21.75
N THR A 262 -11.31 -12.96 22.51
CA THR A 262 -12.07 -12.17 23.48
C THR A 262 -11.66 -10.71 23.47
N LEU A 263 -12.60 -9.84 23.88
CA LEU A 263 -12.34 -8.43 24.10
C LEU A 263 -11.49 -8.23 25.35
N GLY A 264 -10.54 -7.29 25.29
CA GLY A 264 -9.70 -6.97 26.44
C GLY A 264 -10.46 -6.31 27.63
N THR A 265 -11.63 -5.72 27.34
CA THR A 265 -12.47 -5.05 28.34
C THR A 265 -13.73 -5.86 28.61
N ASN A 266 -14.03 -6.15 29.89
CA ASN A 266 -15.26 -6.82 30.29
C ASN A 266 -16.44 -5.86 30.29
N ALA A 267 -17.66 -6.41 30.20
CA ALA A 267 -18.85 -5.63 30.46
C ALA A 267 -18.96 -5.32 31.96
N VAL A 268 -19.55 -4.17 32.30
CA VAL A 268 -19.75 -3.72 33.67
C VAL A 268 -20.57 -4.76 34.45
N GLY A 269 -20.04 -5.18 35.59
CA GLY A 269 -20.66 -6.20 36.44
C GLY A 269 -20.40 -7.64 36.01
N GLU A 270 -19.58 -7.87 34.97
CA GLU A 270 -19.24 -9.22 34.51
C GLU A 270 -17.75 -9.53 34.73
N SER A 271 -17.47 -10.77 35.07
CA SER A 271 -16.11 -11.29 35.23
C SER A 271 -15.62 -12.05 33.99
N THR A 272 -16.52 -12.32 33.03
CA THR A 272 -16.20 -13.07 31.81
C THR A 272 -16.01 -12.11 30.66
N ALA A 273 -14.92 -12.30 29.94
CA ALA A 273 -14.63 -11.53 28.72
C ALA A 273 -15.64 -11.84 27.60
N MET A 274 -16.02 -10.81 26.86
CA MET A 274 -16.90 -10.96 25.71
C MET A 274 -16.13 -11.57 24.53
N THR A 275 -16.78 -12.46 23.79
CA THR A 275 -16.24 -13.04 22.58
C THR A 275 -16.06 -11.98 21.48
N VAL A 276 -15.09 -12.19 20.62
CA VAL A 276 -14.84 -11.34 19.45
C VAL A 276 -14.79 -12.21 18.20
N SER A 277 -15.46 -11.76 17.13
CA SER A 277 -15.41 -12.39 15.82
C SER A 277 -15.38 -11.32 14.72
N ILE A 278 -14.35 -11.32 13.89
CA ILE A 278 -14.31 -10.44 12.72
C ILE A 278 -15.27 -11.02 11.66
N LEU A 279 -16.30 -10.26 11.32
CA LEU A 279 -17.31 -10.66 10.33
C LEU A 279 -16.83 -10.43 8.89
N GLY A 280 -15.90 -9.51 8.70
CA GLY A 280 -15.31 -9.20 7.41
C GLY A 280 -14.49 -7.92 7.46
N TRP A 281 -13.83 -7.65 6.34
CA TRP A 281 -12.99 -6.47 6.17
C TRP A 281 -13.06 -5.95 4.74
N THR A 282 -12.66 -4.71 4.53
CA THR A 282 -12.56 -4.11 3.21
C THR A 282 -11.50 -3.00 3.18
N LEU A 283 -10.94 -2.75 2.00
CA LEU A 283 -10.12 -1.57 1.79
C LEU A 283 -11.00 -0.33 1.64
N ASP A 284 -10.51 0.78 2.13
CA ASP A 284 -11.12 2.10 2.00
C ASP A 284 -10.05 3.14 1.69
N GLN A 285 -10.45 4.29 1.15
CA GLN A 285 -9.55 5.36 0.73
C GLN A 285 -8.48 4.87 -0.25
N THR A 286 -8.91 4.13 -1.27
CA THR A 286 -8.02 3.61 -2.31
C THR A 286 -7.99 4.54 -3.52
N ASN A 287 -6.82 4.74 -4.11
CA ASN A 287 -6.66 5.54 -5.33
C ASN A 287 -7.45 4.97 -6.50
N THR A 288 -8.12 5.85 -7.25
CA THR A 288 -8.81 5.51 -8.49
C THR A 288 -7.88 5.50 -9.70
N LYS A 289 -6.70 6.11 -9.58
CA LYS A 289 -5.71 6.28 -10.65
C LYS A 289 -4.31 5.96 -10.17
N SER A 290 -3.49 5.45 -11.08
CA SER A 290 -2.06 5.24 -10.90
C SER A 290 -1.31 5.55 -12.18
N TYR A 291 -0.02 5.87 -12.10
CA TYR A 291 0.81 5.95 -13.29
C TYR A 291 1.02 4.56 -13.89
N LEU A 292 1.06 4.47 -15.22
CA LEU A 292 1.34 3.23 -15.94
C LEU A 292 2.66 2.62 -15.45
N ILE A 293 3.68 3.45 -15.30
CA ILE A 293 5.00 3.06 -14.82
C ILE A 293 5.27 3.81 -13.52
N ARG A 294 5.90 3.14 -12.56
CA ARG A 294 6.18 3.75 -11.26
C ARG A 294 6.92 5.08 -11.42
N SER A 295 6.34 6.14 -10.89
CA SER A 295 6.98 7.45 -10.92
C SER A 295 7.93 7.63 -9.75
N THR A 296 9.16 8.02 -10.08
CA THR A 296 10.19 8.43 -9.11
C THR A 296 10.49 9.93 -9.23
N LYS A 297 9.67 10.64 -10.03
CA LYS A 297 9.82 12.08 -10.27
C LYS A 297 9.63 12.85 -8.98
N ASN A 298 10.50 13.82 -8.73
CA ASN A 298 10.47 14.70 -7.56
C ASN A 298 10.66 14.01 -6.19
N VAL A 299 11.04 12.73 -6.14
CA VAL A 299 11.46 12.10 -4.88
C VAL A 299 12.50 12.98 -4.18
N ASN A 300 13.45 13.53 -4.93
CA ASN A 300 14.45 14.45 -4.40
C ASN A 300 13.88 15.77 -3.86
N SER A 301 12.80 16.31 -4.46
CA SER A 301 12.26 17.61 -4.02
C SER A 301 11.54 17.53 -2.69
N SER A 302 10.91 16.41 -2.39
CA SER A 302 10.30 16.16 -1.07
C SER A 302 11.35 16.09 0.04
N TYR A 303 12.58 15.66 -0.28
CA TYR A 303 13.70 15.59 0.65
C TYR A 303 14.46 16.90 0.82
N LYS A 304 14.51 17.74 -0.20
CA LYS A 304 15.17 19.05 -0.10
C LYS A 304 14.63 19.93 1.01
N ALA A 305 13.37 19.74 1.40
CA ALA A 305 12.75 20.46 2.49
C ALA A 305 13.39 20.15 3.86
N SER A 306 14.06 19.01 4.01
CA SER A 306 14.78 18.63 5.25
C SER A 306 16.23 19.12 5.32
N GLY A 307 16.68 19.93 4.36
CA GLY A 307 18.06 20.42 4.31
C GLY A 307 19.04 19.49 3.60
N ILE A 308 18.56 18.39 3.03
CA ILE A 308 19.35 17.47 2.21
C ILE A 308 19.38 18.00 0.79
N SER A 309 20.58 18.26 0.27
CA SER A 309 20.74 18.89 -1.05
C SER A 309 20.34 17.98 -2.21
N ASP A 310 20.61 16.69 -2.11
CA ASP A 310 20.27 15.66 -3.08
C ASP A 310 20.36 14.28 -2.45
N VAL A 311 19.24 13.56 -2.45
CA VAL A 311 19.15 12.18 -1.97
C VAL A 311 20.14 11.25 -2.67
N PHE A 312 20.31 11.40 -3.98
CA PHE A 312 21.25 10.58 -4.74
C PHE A 312 22.70 10.97 -4.52
N GLU A 313 22.97 12.22 -4.20
CA GLU A 313 24.34 12.67 -3.88
C GLU A 313 24.81 12.11 -2.55
N GLU A 314 23.95 12.07 -1.55
CA GLU A 314 24.25 11.44 -0.26
C GLU A 314 24.41 9.94 -0.37
N LEU A 315 23.59 9.27 -1.17
CA LEU A 315 23.78 7.86 -1.50
C LEU A 315 25.14 7.61 -2.19
N ARG A 316 25.52 8.46 -3.14
CA ARG A 316 26.81 8.38 -3.84
C ARG A 316 27.99 8.55 -2.88
N ASN A 317 27.85 9.43 -1.93
CA ASN A 317 28.89 9.74 -0.94
C ASN A 317 28.93 8.75 0.23
N GLY A 318 27.96 7.83 0.31
CA GLY A 318 27.89 6.83 1.37
C GLY A 318 27.51 7.41 2.75
N VAL A 319 26.99 8.65 2.79
CA VAL A 319 26.64 9.37 4.01
C VAL A 319 25.25 9.00 4.49
N CYS A 320 24.33 8.62 3.57
CA CYS A 320 22.96 8.31 3.89
C CYS A 320 22.50 6.99 3.29
N GLN A 321 21.90 6.16 4.12
CA GLN A 321 21.25 4.93 3.69
C GLN A 321 19.75 5.18 3.59
N ILE A 322 19.29 5.69 2.46
CA ILE A 322 17.88 6.03 2.24
C ILE A 322 17.13 4.79 1.81
N TYR A 323 16.88 3.89 2.75
CA TYR A 323 16.21 2.62 2.48
C TYR A 323 14.79 2.78 1.95
N ARG A 324 14.11 3.86 2.30
CA ARG A 324 12.77 4.15 1.81
C ARG A 324 12.72 4.38 0.31
N PHE A 325 13.80 4.92 -0.27
CA PHE A 325 13.81 5.32 -1.67
C PHE A 325 14.51 4.33 -2.58
N THR A 326 15.58 3.69 -2.12
CA THR A 326 16.37 2.79 -2.96
C THR A 326 16.33 1.34 -2.50
N GLY A 327 15.83 1.07 -1.29
CA GLY A 327 15.97 -0.24 -0.66
C GLY A 327 17.43 -0.66 -0.49
N ASN A 328 17.70 -1.64 0.33
CA ASN A 328 19.03 -2.25 0.45
C ASN A 328 19.11 -3.61 -0.26
N THR A 329 18.09 -3.96 -1.02
CA THR A 329 18.00 -5.24 -1.70
C THR A 329 18.63 -5.13 -3.08
N ALA A 330 19.76 -5.79 -3.26
CA ALA A 330 20.43 -5.89 -4.53
C ALA A 330 19.92 -7.10 -5.31
N ILE A 331 19.73 -6.90 -6.61
CA ILE A 331 19.49 -7.95 -7.58
C ILE A 331 20.78 -8.07 -8.40
N GLN A 332 21.37 -9.26 -8.44
CA GLN A 332 22.55 -9.51 -9.25
C GLN A 332 22.13 -9.74 -10.70
N GLU A 333 22.79 -9.07 -11.65
CA GLU A 333 22.68 -9.43 -13.05
C GLU A 333 23.40 -10.77 -13.29
N SER A 334 22.67 -11.79 -13.74
CA SER A 334 23.18 -13.15 -13.88
C SER A 334 24.37 -13.25 -14.83
N ASN A 335 24.38 -12.45 -15.88
CA ASN A 335 25.42 -12.45 -16.90
C ASN A 335 26.53 -11.41 -16.68
N LYS A 336 26.43 -10.60 -15.63
CA LYS A 336 27.40 -9.53 -15.31
C LYS A 336 27.81 -9.62 -13.83
N PRO A 337 28.64 -10.61 -13.44
CA PRO A 337 29.09 -10.76 -12.06
C PRO A 337 29.69 -9.46 -11.50
N GLY A 338 29.28 -9.08 -10.30
CA GLY A 338 29.69 -7.83 -9.66
C GLY A 338 28.86 -6.61 -10.04
N ASN A 339 27.86 -6.75 -10.90
CA ASN A 339 26.84 -5.72 -11.14
C ASN A 339 25.61 -6.02 -10.29
N TYR A 340 25.24 -5.09 -9.46
CA TYR A 340 24.06 -5.19 -8.63
C TYR A 340 23.09 -4.06 -8.97
N LYS A 341 21.79 -4.40 -9.08
CA LYS A 341 20.69 -3.46 -9.22
C LYS A 341 19.94 -3.39 -7.91
N TYR A 342 19.62 -2.21 -7.47
CA TYR A 342 18.87 -1.96 -6.25
C TYR A 342 17.47 -1.46 -6.57
N ARG A 343 16.49 -2.03 -5.92
CA ARG A 343 15.10 -1.70 -6.13
C ARG A 343 14.69 -0.52 -5.28
N GLY A 344 13.95 0.44 -5.86
CA GLY A 344 13.31 1.49 -5.08
C GLY A 344 12.06 0.99 -4.38
N TYR A 345 11.86 1.42 -3.14
CA TYR A 345 10.68 1.08 -2.33
C TYR A 345 9.72 2.25 -2.13
N PHE A 346 9.88 3.30 -2.88
CA PHE A 346 8.99 4.44 -2.84
C PHE A 346 8.54 4.82 -4.26
N ALA A 347 7.35 5.40 -4.34
CA ALA A 347 6.75 5.89 -5.57
C ALA A 347 5.97 7.17 -5.28
N ILE A 348 5.74 7.94 -6.33
CA ILE A 348 4.86 9.10 -6.30
C ILE A 348 3.64 8.78 -7.15
N ASP A 349 2.47 8.78 -6.55
CA ASP A 349 1.21 8.58 -7.26
C ASP A 349 0.64 9.90 -7.80
N PRO A 350 -0.42 9.85 -8.62
CA PRO A 350 -1.04 11.05 -9.17
C PRO A 350 -1.64 12.02 -8.15
N ASN A 351 -1.88 11.55 -6.92
CA ASN A 351 -2.50 12.34 -5.83
C ASN A 351 -1.51 12.81 -4.78
N TYR A 352 -0.24 12.46 -4.92
CA TYR A 352 0.83 12.64 -3.94
C TYR A 352 0.84 14.01 -3.23
N ASN A 353 0.54 15.08 -3.93
CA ASN A 353 0.57 16.46 -3.42
C ASN A 353 -0.79 17.16 -3.56
N LYS A 354 -1.87 16.40 -3.50
CA LYS A 354 -3.22 16.92 -3.68
C LYS A 354 -4.10 16.59 -2.47
N GLU A 355 -5.12 17.42 -2.26
CA GLU A 355 -6.25 17.07 -1.42
C GLU A 355 -7.00 15.90 -2.06
N ALA A 356 -6.90 14.73 -1.48
CA ALA A 356 -7.23 13.47 -2.13
C ALA A 356 -8.74 13.16 -2.25
N SER A 357 -9.61 13.96 -1.68
CA SER A 357 -11.03 13.64 -1.50
C SER A 357 -11.81 13.27 -2.77
N THR A 358 -11.36 13.71 -3.96
CA THR A 358 -12.06 13.44 -5.23
C THR A 358 -11.46 12.29 -6.03
N GLU A 359 -10.27 11.83 -5.67
CA GLU A 359 -9.50 10.82 -6.40
C GLU A 359 -9.36 9.51 -5.61
N LEU A 360 -10.00 9.43 -4.43
CA LEU A 360 -10.08 8.22 -3.64
C LEU A 360 -11.46 7.56 -3.77
N THR A 361 -11.47 6.25 -3.82
CA THR A 361 -12.69 5.47 -3.63
C THR A 361 -12.92 5.28 -2.14
N HIS A 362 -14.12 5.62 -1.68
CA HIS A 362 -14.57 5.42 -0.31
C HIS A 362 -15.53 4.24 -0.24
N PHE A 363 -15.34 3.41 0.77
CA PHE A 363 -16.22 2.29 1.03
C PHE A 363 -17.56 2.78 1.60
N THR A 364 -18.64 2.19 1.09
CA THR A 364 -19.99 2.38 1.63
C THR A 364 -20.64 1.02 1.79
N GLU A 365 -21.23 0.76 2.96
CA GLU A 365 -21.94 -0.50 3.21
C GLU A 365 -23.06 -0.72 2.19
N THR A 366 -23.13 -1.94 1.70
CA THR A 366 -24.18 -2.38 0.80
C THR A 366 -25.40 -2.95 1.55
N ALA A 367 -26.50 -3.17 0.84
CA ALA A 367 -27.67 -3.81 1.42
C ALA A 367 -27.56 -5.34 1.58
N THR A 368 -26.43 -5.94 1.15
CA THR A 368 -26.17 -7.40 1.27
C THR A 368 -25.94 -7.80 2.73
N GLU A 369 -26.04 -9.09 3.05
CA GLU A 369 -25.85 -9.62 4.41
C GLU A 369 -24.45 -9.33 4.94
N ASP A 370 -23.43 -9.48 4.08
CA ASP A 370 -22.04 -9.18 4.38
C ASP A 370 -21.72 -7.68 4.40
N LYS A 371 -22.70 -6.83 4.02
CA LYS A 371 -22.54 -5.37 3.92
C LYS A 371 -21.45 -4.92 2.94
N GLY A 372 -20.97 -5.79 2.06
CA GLY A 372 -19.87 -5.55 1.15
C GLY A 372 -18.49 -5.88 1.71
N TYR A 373 -18.40 -6.28 2.98
CA TYR A 373 -17.14 -6.74 3.58
C TYR A 373 -16.76 -8.12 3.03
N LYS A 374 -15.46 -8.35 2.88
CA LYS A 374 -14.89 -9.58 2.35
C LYS A 374 -14.43 -10.50 3.48
N ALA A 375 -14.38 -11.80 3.19
CA ALA A 375 -13.89 -12.80 4.12
C ALA A 375 -12.39 -12.58 4.42
N LEU A 376 -11.96 -13.01 5.62
CA LEU A 376 -10.57 -13.00 6.04
C LEU A 376 -9.78 -14.15 5.42
N GLY A 377 -8.48 -14.01 5.40
CA GLY A 377 -7.51 -15.05 5.04
C GLY A 377 -6.45 -14.55 4.07
N THR A 378 -5.27 -15.15 4.16
CA THR A 378 -4.16 -14.86 3.25
C THR A 378 -4.48 -15.22 1.79
N ASN A 379 -5.42 -16.15 1.58
CA ASN A 379 -5.95 -16.55 0.28
C ASN A 379 -7.19 -15.74 -0.15
N LYS A 380 -7.49 -14.62 0.52
CA LYS A 380 -8.59 -13.70 0.22
C LYS A 380 -8.09 -12.28 0.10
N PRO A 381 -7.15 -12.03 -0.82
CA PRO A 381 -6.55 -10.69 -0.99
C PRO A 381 -7.57 -9.68 -1.54
N GLN A 382 -7.30 -8.42 -1.25
CA GLN A 382 -7.84 -7.28 -1.98
C GLN A 382 -6.67 -6.51 -2.58
N TYR A 383 -6.88 -5.90 -3.75
CA TYR A 383 -5.84 -5.19 -4.47
C TYR A 383 -6.24 -3.74 -4.65
N CYS A 384 -5.24 -2.86 -4.63
CA CYS A 384 -5.45 -1.44 -4.86
C CYS A 384 -4.25 -0.83 -5.60
N PHE A 385 -4.45 0.35 -6.16
CA PHE A 385 -3.35 1.16 -6.65
C PHE A 385 -2.51 1.69 -5.49
N GLU A 386 -1.28 2.08 -5.79
CA GLU A 386 -0.44 2.77 -4.83
C GLU A 386 -1.09 4.08 -4.39
N ASN A 387 -0.93 4.38 -3.10
CA ASN A 387 -1.39 5.61 -2.48
C ASN A 387 -0.27 6.12 -1.59
N THR A 388 0.33 7.22 -2.00
CA THR A 388 1.44 7.89 -1.32
C THR A 388 1.12 9.39 -1.23
N PHE A 389 1.76 10.08 -0.31
CA PHE A 389 1.50 11.50 -0.10
C PHE A 389 2.75 12.20 0.40
N ASP A 390 2.83 13.50 0.11
CA ASP A 390 3.87 14.34 0.67
C ASP A 390 3.60 14.65 2.15
N VAL A 391 4.54 15.36 2.76
CA VAL A 391 4.48 15.69 4.19
C VAL A 391 3.23 16.49 4.58
N ALA A 392 2.78 17.39 3.71
CA ALA A 392 1.60 18.23 3.98
C ALA A 392 0.29 17.43 3.90
N HIS A 393 0.30 16.31 3.19
CA HIS A 393 -0.87 15.48 2.96
C HIS A 393 -0.84 14.15 3.72
N GLN A 394 0.06 13.99 4.70
CA GLN A 394 0.08 12.84 5.63
C GLN A 394 -1.09 12.95 6.63
N LEU A 395 -2.30 12.77 6.13
CA LEU A 395 -3.53 12.93 6.90
C LEU A 395 -4.39 11.67 6.82
N ARG A 396 -5.20 11.41 7.84
CA ARG A 396 -6.12 10.25 7.87
C ARG A 396 -7.04 10.19 6.66
N LYS A 397 -7.53 11.33 6.20
CA LYS A 397 -8.41 11.42 5.01
C LYS A 397 -7.73 10.99 3.70
N ASN A 398 -6.40 10.90 3.67
CA ASN A 398 -5.63 10.56 2.48
C ASN A 398 -5.06 9.14 2.54
N THR A 399 -5.08 8.49 3.70
CA THR A 399 -4.35 7.23 3.94
C THR A 399 -5.24 6.03 3.66
N THR A 400 -4.79 5.11 2.81
CA THR A 400 -5.47 3.82 2.60
C THR A 400 -5.51 3.02 3.89
N LEU A 401 -6.68 2.47 4.18
CA LEU A 401 -6.94 1.71 5.40
C LEU A 401 -7.75 0.44 5.13
N ALA A 402 -7.67 -0.50 6.06
CA ALA A 402 -8.57 -1.64 6.13
C ALA A 402 -9.66 -1.36 7.17
N GLN A 403 -10.91 -1.35 6.75
CA GLN A 403 -12.06 -1.30 7.65
C GLN A 403 -12.47 -2.71 8.06
N LEU A 404 -12.68 -2.92 9.35
CA LEU A 404 -13.16 -4.17 9.92
C LEU A 404 -14.57 -4.00 10.50
N ARG A 405 -15.40 -5.00 10.24
CA ARG A 405 -16.70 -5.18 10.88
C ARG A 405 -16.60 -6.35 11.85
N VAL A 406 -16.84 -6.10 13.12
CA VAL A 406 -16.57 -7.05 14.22
C VAL A 406 -17.81 -7.26 15.07
N GLN A 407 -18.14 -8.51 15.36
CA GLN A 407 -19.12 -8.89 16.36
C GLN A 407 -18.45 -9.00 17.72
N VAL A 408 -18.96 -8.28 18.70
CA VAL A 408 -18.55 -8.35 20.10
C VAL A 408 -19.69 -8.90 20.95
N GLY A 409 -19.42 -9.91 21.75
CA GLY A 409 -20.40 -10.59 22.58
C GLY A 409 -21.39 -11.42 21.74
N THR A 410 -22.60 -11.59 22.28
CA THR A 410 -23.66 -12.38 21.63
C THR A 410 -24.30 -11.57 20.50
N ALA A 411 -24.38 -12.16 19.32
CA ALA A 411 -25.02 -11.52 18.16
C ALA A 411 -26.48 -11.11 18.49
N GLY A 412 -26.83 -9.90 18.04
CA GLY A 412 -28.13 -9.30 18.32
C GLY A 412 -28.29 -8.67 19.69
N THR A 413 -27.24 -8.68 20.53
CA THR A 413 -27.24 -8.02 21.84
C THR A 413 -26.57 -6.67 21.74
N ASP A 414 -27.31 -5.60 22.04
CA ASP A 414 -26.76 -4.24 22.05
C ASP A 414 -25.77 -4.05 23.20
N LEU A 415 -24.70 -3.32 22.87
CA LEU A 415 -23.72 -2.85 23.85
C LEU A 415 -23.70 -1.32 23.87
N TYR A 416 -23.23 -0.75 24.97
CA TYR A 416 -23.28 0.69 25.19
C TYR A 416 -21.99 1.20 25.84
N ILE A 417 -21.58 2.40 25.43
CA ILE A 417 -20.53 3.19 26.10
C ILE A 417 -21.13 4.52 26.54
N VAL A 418 -20.77 4.93 27.75
CA VAL A 418 -21.19 6.21 28.33
C VAL A 418 -20.00 7.14 28.42
N ASN A 419 -20.16 8.40 27.95
CA ASN A 419 -19.13 9.44 27.93
C ASN A 419 -17.81 9.04 27.25
N GLY A 420 -17.87 8.18 26.23
CA GLY A 420 -16.68 7.74 25.52
C GLY A 420 -15.73 6.87 26.35
N SER A 421 -16.19 6.36 27.51
CA SER A 421 -15.35 5.53 28.39
C SER A 421 -15.00 4.19 27.74
N THR A 422 -13.77 4.01 27.36
CA THR A 422 -13.27 2.75 26.76
C THR A 422 -13.11 1.62 27.80
N SER A 423 -13.17 1.94 29.08
CA SER A 423 -13.01 0.97 30.19
C SER A 423 -14.31 0.44 30.76
N ALA A 424 -15.48 0.96 30.34
CA ALA A 424 -16.77 0.59 30.87
C ALA A 424 -17.78 0.33 29.74
N ILE A 425 -18.02 -0.92 29.44
CA ILE A 425 -18.99 -1.37 28.44
C ILE A 425 -20.24 -1.84 29.18
N TYR A 426 -21.38 -1.32 28.80
CA TYR A 426 -22.66 -1.65 29.43
C TYR A 426 -23.52 -2.56 28.54
N LYS A 427 -24.21 -3.51 29.13
CA LYS A 427 -25.38 -4.15 28.56
C LYS A 427 -26.65 -3.36 28.92
N ALA A 428 -27.76 -3.61 28.25
CA ALA A 428 -28.99 -2.84 28.44
C ALA A 428 -29.43 -2.79 29.91
N ALA A 429 -29.35 -3.89 30.64
CA ALA A 429 -29.74 -3.93 32.04
C ALA A 429 -28.84 -3.06 32.94
N THR A 430 -27.53 -3.17 32.80
CA THR A 430 -26.57 -2.38 33.58
C THR A 430 -26.61 -0.89 33.22
N LEU A 431 -26.85 -0.55 31.94
CA LEU A 431 -27.08 0.83 31.51
C LEU A 431 -28.36 1.41 32.15
N GLN A 432 -29.46 0.66 32.13
CA GLN A 432 -30.70 1.09 32.80
C GLN A 432 -30.49 1.32 34.30
N THR A 433 -29.74 0.45 34.97
CA THR A 433 -29.38 0.64 36.37
C THR A 433 -28.62 1.94 36.61
N LEU A 434 -27.64 2.25 35.76
CA LEU A 434 -26.88 3.52 35.81
C LEU A 434 -27.82 4.73 35.67
N ILE A 435 -28.68 4.73 34.64
CA ILE A 435 -29.59 5.85 34.38
C ILE A 435 -30.61 6.01 35.53
N LYS A 436 -31.19 4.92 36.02
CA LYS A 436 -32.12 4.93 37.13
C LYS A 436 -31.50 5.48 38.42
N ALA A 437 -30.26 5.08 38.73
CA ALA A 437 -29.53 5.61 39.87
C ALA A 437 -29.31 7.12 39.75
N GLU A 438 -29.04 7.63 38.53
CA GLU A 438 -28.88 9.04 38.31
C GLU A 438 -30.20 9.82 38.41
N VAL A 439 -31.32 9.22 38.00
CA VAL A 439 -32.66 9.80 38.23
C VAL A 439 -32.94 9.95 39.73
N LEU A 440 -32.66 8.92 40.54
CA LEU A 440 -32.82 8.99 41.98
C LEU A 440 -31.91 10.02 42.64
N ASN A 441 -30.66 10.09 42.20
CA ASN A 441 -29.70 11.14 42.61
C ASN A 441 -30.22 12.56 42.28
N PHE A 442 -30.72 12.74 41.07
CA PHE A 442 -31.27 13.99 40.60
C PHE A 442 -32.48 14.43 41.44
N LEU A 443 -33.39 13.51 41.80
CA LEU A 443 -34.52 13.78 42.64
C LEU A 443 -34.09 14.19 44.06
N ALA A 444 -33.10 13.50 44.63
CA ALA A 444 -32.58 13.82 45.97
C ALA A 444 -31.96 15.23 46.02
N ILE A 445 -31.18 15.61 44.99
CA ILE A 445 -30.55 16.93 44.94
C ILE A 445 -31.57 18.05 44.74
N ASN A 446 -32.65 17.79 44.00
CA ASN A 446 -33.69 18.79 43.74
C ASN A 446 -34.81 18.84 44.76
N GLY A 447 -34.60 18.24 45.93
CA GLY A 447 -35.55 18.30 47.04
C GLY A 447 -36.87 17.58 46.76
N LYS A 448 -36.86 16.54 45.94
CA LYS A 448 -38.04 15.74 45.58
C LYS A 448 -38.22 14.50 46.46
N LEU A 449 -37.44 14.37 47.52
CA LEU A 449 -37.67 13.42 48.59
C LEU A 449 -38.73 13.92 49.58
N ALA A 450 -39.50 13.03 50.17
CA ALA A 450 -40.52 13.36 51.19
C ALA A 450 -39.85 13.99 52.42
N THR A 451 -40.62 14.75 53.20
CA THR A 451 -40.15 15.41 54.43
C THR A 451 -39.49 14.42 55.37
N GLY A 452 -38.28 14.74 55.82
CA GLY A 452 -37.46 13.89 56.69
C GLY A 452 -36.70 12.78 55.98
N LYS A 453 -36.82 12.67 54.65
CA LYS A 453 -36.04 11.73 53.83
C LYS A 453 -34.80 12.40 53.26
N THR A 454 -33.73 11.65 53.17
CA THR A 454 -32.42 12.07 52.65
C THR A 454 -31.92 11.10 51.57
N LYS A 455 -30.83 11.44 50.90
CA LYS A 455 -30.21 10.55 49.89
C LYS A 455 -29.83 9.18 50.45
N SER A 456 -29.52 9.09 51.75
CA SER A 456 -29.19 7.82 52.42
C SER A 456 -30.42 6.90 52.64
N ASP A 457 -31.63 7.43 52.50
CA ASP A 457 -32.85 6.62 52.53
C ASP A 457 -33.14 5.93 51.18
N ILE A 458 -32.45 6.28 50.12
CA ILE A 458 -32.56 5.62 48.81
C ILE A 458 -31.88 4.26 48.90
N ASN A 459 -32.65 3.19 48.74
CA ASN A 459 -32.15 1.83 48.68
C ASN A 459 -31.88 1.45 47.22
N SER A 460 -30.58 1.25 46.86
CA SER A 460 -30.16 0.91 45.51
C SER A 460 -30.73 -0.42 44.96
N ASP A 461 -31.17 -1.33 45.84
CA ASP A 461 -31.67 -2.63 45.41
C ASP A 461 -33.18 -2.64 45.17
N THR A 462 -33.93 -1.81 45.88
CA THR A 462 -35.40 -1.76 45.79
C THR A 462 -35.90 -0.56 45.00
N ASP A 463 -35.37 0.64 45.27
CA ASP A 463 -35.88 1.88 44.67
C ASP A 463 -35.54 2.05 43.19
N LEU A 464 -34.45 1.41 42.72
CA LEU A 464 -34.14 1.34 41.28
C LEU A 464 -35.27 0.62 40.50
N ASN A 465 -35.93 -0.36 41.10
CA ASN A 465 -37.03 -1.08 40.44
C ASN A 465 -38.29 -0.21 40.33
N ASP A 466 -38.42 0.82 41.16
CA ASP A 466 -39.54 1.75 41.12
C ASP A 466 -39.37 2.85 40.05
N VAL A 467 -38.19 2.96 39.43
CA VAL A 467 -37.93 3.90 38.34
C VAL A 467 -38.26 3.26 36.97
N THR A 468 -39.13 3.91 36.20
CA THR A 468 -39.42 3.54 34.81
C THR A 468 -38.82 4.58 33.89
N LEU A 469 -38.11 4.12 32.88
CA LEU A 469 -37.44 4.97 31.87
C LEU A 469 -38.11 4.81 30.52
N THR A 470 -38.23 5.92 29.79
CA THR A 470 -38.49 5.94 28.36
C THR A 470 -37.25 6.48 27.69
N VAL A 471 -36.74 5.76 26.68
CA VAL A 471 -35.55 6.15 25.94
C VAL A 471 -35.88 6.26 24.47
N ASP A 472 -35.27 7.23 23.80
CA ASP A 472 -35.24 7.32 22.34
C ASP A 472 -33.93 6.69 21.85
N ALA A 473 -34.06 5.72 20.98
CA ALA A 473 -32.98 5.05 20.27
C ALA A 473 -33.23 5.08 18.76
N SER A 474 -33.94 6.10 18.27
CA SER A 474 -34.23 6.29 16.83
C SER A 474 -32.96 6.58 16.03
N ASP A 475 -31.97 7.24 16.63
CA ASP A 475 -30.60 7.23 16.12
C ASP A 475 -29.97 5.88 16.45
N GLU A 476 -29.54 5.15 15.41
CA GLU A 476 -28.98 3.80 15.57
C GLU A 476 -27.83 3.73 16.58
N THR A 477 -27.12 4.84 16.80
CA THR A 477 -25.90 4.88 17.60
C THR A 477 -26.00 5.74 18.84
N LYS A 478 -27.14 6.38 19.10
CA LYS A 478 -27.32 7.29 20.24
C LYS A 478 -28.57 6.93 21.04
N VAL A 479 -28.46 7.00 22.35
CA VAL A 479 -29.59 6.80 23.27
C VAL A 479 -29.79 8.10 24.07
N THR A 480 -31.05 8.54 24.14
CA THR A 480 -31.45 9.71 24.94
C THR A 480 -32.63 9.34 25.85
N VAL A 481 -32.58 9.75 27.10
CA VAL A 481 -33.70 9.61 28.01
C VAL A 481 -34.76 10.65 27.66
N THR A 482 -35.94 10.19 27.24
CA THR A 482 -37.09 11.02 26.85
C THR A 482 -38.20 11.03 27.89
N GLY A 483 -38.11 10.16 28.88
CA GLY A 483 -39.05 10.14 30.00
C GLY A 483 -38.52 9.35 31.18
N ALA A 484 -38.87 9.77 32.36
CA ALA A 484 -38.61 9.07 33.60
C ALA A 484 -39.82 9.23 34.54
N THR A 485 -40.22 8.16 35.18
CA THR A 485 -41.21 8.18 36.24
C THR A 485 -40.77 7.32 37.42
N VAL A 486 -41.22 7.65 38.60
CA VAL A 486 -41.02 6.82 39.81
C VAL A 486 -42.36 6.38 40.34
N LYS A 487 -42.39 5.17 40.91
CA LYS A 487 -43.57 4.73 41.61
C LYS A 487 -43.77 5.61 42.83
N THR A 488 -45.01 6.06 43.07
CA THR A 488 -45.35 6.90 44.20
C THR A 488 -45.23 6.07 45.49
N THR A 489 -44.23 6.39 46.29
CA THR A 489 -43.96 5.75 47.60
C THR A 489 -43.84 6.83 48.66
N SER A 490 -43.66 6.42 49.91
CA SER A 490 -43.40 7.33 51.04
C SER A 490 -41.99 8.00 50.94
N LEU A 491 -41.17 7.62 49.93
CA LEU A 491 -39.84 8.18 49.73
C LEU A 491 -39.90 9.53 48.98
N PHE A 492 -40.92 9.77 48.14
CA PHE A 492 -40.98 10.93 47.24
C PHE A 492 -42.15 11.86 47.54
N VAL A 493 -42.02 13.13 47.17
CA VAL A 493 -43.11 14.10 47.19
C VAL A 493 -44.18 13.75 46.14
N SER A 494 -45.42 14.19 46.33
CA SER A 494 -46.56 13.83 45.47
C SER A 494 -46.43 14.35 44.01
N ASP A 495 -45.69 15.44 43.79
CA ASP A 495 -45.49 16.07 42.48
C ASP A 495 -44.24 15.57 41.72
N VAL A 496 -43.57 14.54 42.24
CA VAL A 496 -42.30 14.04 41.68
C VAL A 496 -42.37 13.68 40.21
N ASN A 497 -43.44 13.02 39.77
CA ASN A 497 -43.58 12.63 38.36
C ASN A 497 -43.93 13.83 37.44
N THR A 498 -44.65 14.84 37.97
CA THR A 498 -44.87 16.11 37.25
C THR A 498 -43.55 16.85 37.04
N PHE A 499 -42.70 16.85 38.06
CA PHE A 499 -41.34 17.41 37.94
C PHE A 499 -40.47 16.65 36.93
N LEU A 500 -40.44 15.33 36.99
CA LEU A 500 -39.68 14.50 36.04
C LEU A 500 -40.15 14.64 34.58
N ALA A 501 -41.41 14.99 34.35
CA ALA A 501 -41.99 15.21 33.04
C ALA A 501 -41.57 16.54 32.40
N THR A 502 -40.89 17.42 33.13
CA THR A 502 -40.40 18.70 32.55
C THR A 502 -39.22 18.51 31.64
N SER A 503 -39.15 19.34 30.56
CA SER A 503 -38.01 19.33 29.62
C SER A 503 -36.67 19.59 30.33
N ASP A 504 -36.68 20.48 31.34
CA ASP A 504 -35.49 20.87 32.09
C ASP A 504 -34.97 19.70 32.95
N ALA A 505 -35.87 18.94 33.56
CA ALA A 505 -35.50 17.75 34.32
C ALA A 505 -34.87 16.69 33.41
N LEU A 506 -35.50 16.39 32.28
CA LEU A 506 -34.98 15.39 31.32
C LEU A 506 -33.64 15.84 30.69
N SER A 507 -33.53 17.12 30.34
CA SER A 507 -32.27 17.69 29.82
C SER A 507 -31.14 17.57 30.87
N THR A 508 -31.45 17.88 32.14
CA THR A 508 -30.47 17.76 33.22
C THR A 508 -30.10 16.31 33.49
N ILE A 509 -31.05 15.38 33.48
CA ILE A 509 -30.77 13.94 33.62
C ILE A 509 -29.84 13.48 32.49
N ASN A 510 -30.13 13.81 31.22
CA ASN A 510 -29.27 13.44 30.10
C ASN A 510 -27.87 14.02 30.24
N THR A 511 -27.75 15.28 30.67
CA THR A 511 -26.45 15.93 30.92
C THR A 511 -25.65 15.21 32.01
N ARG A 512 -26.31 14.76 33.07
CA ARG A 512 -25.67 14.07 34.21
C ARG A 512 -25.29 12.63 33.90
N VAL A 513 -26.12 11.91 33.14
CA VAL A 513 -25.79 10.59 32.59
C VAL A 513 -24.65 10.68 31.57
N GLY A 514 -24.72 11.75 30.75
CA GLY A 514 -23.76 11.98 29.68
C GLY A 514 -24.17 11.34 28.34
N SER A 515 -23.28 11.42 27.38
CA SER A 515 -23.51 10.84 26.03
C SER A 515 -23.51 9.32 26.10
N ILE A 516 -24.53 8.70 25.49
CA ILE A 516 -24.63 7.24 25.40
C ILE A 516 -24.50 6.85 23.93
N VAL A 517 -23.48 6.05 23.61
CA VAL A 517 -23.30 5.44 22.29
C VAL A 517 -23.79 4.00 22.33
N ARG A 518 -24.61 3.61 21.36
CA ARG A 518 -25.17 2.27 21.20
C ARG A 518 -24.45 1.53 20.08
N TYR A 519 -24.06 0.31 20.32
CA TYR A 519 -23.51 -0.63 19.36
C TYR A 519 -24.60 -1.66 19.04
N VAL A 520 -25.30 -1.44 17.93
CA VAL A 520 -26.46 -2.25 17.54
C VAL A 520 -26.06 -3.70 17.31
N GLY A 521 -26.71 -4.61 18.01
CA GLY A 521 -26.42 -6.05 17.92
C GLY A 521 -25.00 -6.44 18.32
N GLY A 522 -24.26 -5.56 19.01
CA GLY A 522 -22.86 -5.78 19.38
C GLY A 522 -21.86 -5.60 18.23
N ILE A 523 -22.27 -4.91 17.15
CA ILE A 523 -21.37 -4.62 16.03
C ILE A 523 -20.49 -3.42 16.34
N SER A 524 -19.20 -3.58 16.10
CA SER A 524 -18.18 -2.55 16.25
C SER A 524 -17.28 -2.48 15.03
N TYR A 525 -16.87 -1.28 14.66
CA TYR A 525 -16.05 -1.03 13.48
C TYR A 525 -14.68 -0.51 13.88
N TYR A 526 -13.67 -0.93 13.13
CA TYR A 526 -12.27 -0.54 13.35
C TYR A 526 -11.64 -0.18 12.03
N ALA A 527 -10.73 0.79 12.06
CA ALA A 527 -9.90 1.15 10.93
C ALA A 527 -8.44 0.83 11.23
N ILE A 528 -7.78 0.19 10.29
CA ILE A 528 -6.36 -0.11 10.36
C ILE A 528 -5.69 0.63 9.21
N ARG A 529 -4.94 1.67 9.53
CA ARG A 529 -4.15 2.40 8.54
C ARG A 529 -2.96 1.55 8.12
N ILE A 530 -2.75 1.41 6.82
CA ILE A 530 -1.70 0.56 6.30
C ILE A 530 -0.37 1.28 6.40
N LYS A 531 0.56 0.71 7.19
CA LYS A 531 1.93 1.18 7.31
C LYS A 531 2.80 0.56 6.23
N HIS A 532 3.56 1.38 5.53
CA HIS A 532 4.54 0.90 4.55
C HIS A 532 5.93 0.76 5.18
N PHE A 533 6.41 1.80 5.85
CA PHE A 533 7.62 1.74 6.66
C PHE A 533 7.23 1.72 8.13
N GLY A 534 7.84 0.84 8.93
CA GLY A 534 7.51 0.71 10.36
C GLY A 534 7.78 1.98 11.17
N ASP A 535 7.29 1.99 12.40
CA ASP A 535 7.30 3.15 13.29
C ASP A 535 8.70 3.65 13.65
N ASN A 536 9.72 2.77 13.62
CA ASN A 536 11.10 3.09 13.96
C ASN A 536 11.97 3.48 12.76
N LEU A 537 11.39 3.56 11.58
CA LEU A 537 12.14 3.83 10.36
C LEU A 537 11.89 5.24 9.86
N THR A 538 12.47 6.18 10.55
CA THR A 538 12.91 7.38 9.84
C THR A 538 14.02 6.99 8.87
N PRO A 539 14.17 7.64 7.72
CA PRO A 539 15.24 7.35 6.74
C PRO A 539 16.64 7.36 7.36
N TRP A 540 16.77 7.95 8.51
CA TRP A 540 18.02 8.25 9.21
C TRP A 540 18.29 7.31 10.39
N HIS A 541 17.31 6.57 10.86
CA HIS A 541 17.45 5.63 11.97
C HIS A 541 17.88 4.26 11.47
N VAL A 542 19.11 4.16 11.06
CA VAL A 542 19.69 2.86 10.73
C VAL A 542 20.68 2.50 11.80
N GLY A 543 20.40 1.43 12.52
CA GLY A 543 21.20 1.03 13.67
C GLY A 543 20.65 1.59 14.99
N THR A 544 21.39 1.38 16.06
CA THR A 544 21.11 1.94 17.38
C THR A 544 22.04 3.11 17.66
N LYS A 545 21.74 3.94 18.65
CA LYS A 545 22.66 5.01 19.11
C LYS A 545 24.05 4.47 19.47
N ALA A 546 24.10 3.26 20.00
CA ALA A 546 25.37 2.58 20.32
C ALA A 546 26.10 2.04 19.08
N ASN A 547 25.36 1.67 18.03
CA ASN A 547 25.88 1.14 16.77
C ASN A 547 25.18 1.79 15.59
N PRO A 548 25.40 3.08 15.33
CA PRO A 548 24.76 3.76 14.21
C PRO A 548 25.35 3.25 12.90
N ILE A 549 24.47 3.05 11.91
CA ILE A 549 24.91 2.89 10.53
C ILE A 549 24.84 4.27 9.90
N GLY A 550 25.99 4.94 9.82
CA GLY A 550 26.10 6.35 9.45
C GLY A 550 26.29 7.27 10.66
N THR A 551 26.09 8.57 10.47
CA THR A 551 26.22 9.54 11.55
C THR A 551 24.91 9.63 12.33
N TRP A 552 24.96 9.28 13.60
CA TRP A 552 23.81 9.43 14.49
C TRP A 552 23.50 10.93 14.71
N ASN A 553 22.24 11.30 14.52
CA ASN A 553 21.80 12.65 14.85
C ASN A 553 21.36 12.69 16.32
N THR A 554 21.94 13.59 17.10
CA THR A 554 21.69 13.73 18.55
C THR A 554 20.24 14.18 18.88
N SER A 555 19.51 14.68 17.89
CA SER A 555 18.09 15.03 18.04
C SER A 555 17.14 13.84 17.84
N TRP A 556 17.66 12.68 17.43
CA TRP A 556 16.84 11.48 17.28
C TRP A 556 16.54 10.84 18.63
N PRO A 557 15.36 10.18 18.78
CA PRO A 557 15.06 9.45 20.00
C PRO A 557 16.10 8.38 20.31
N ASP A 558 16.39 8.20 21.58
CA ASP A 558 17.38 7.22 22.04
C ASP A 558 16.86 5.78 21.85
N ASP A 559 17.74 4.91 21.31
CA ASP A 559 17.73 3.45 21.47
C ASP A 559 16.50 2.70 21.00
N GLY A 560 16.09 2.90 19.76
CA GLY A 560 15.03 2.09 19.14
C GLY A 560 13.69 2.20 19.87
N LYS A 561 13.54 3.18 20.75
CA LYS A 561 12.23 3.58 21.24
C LYS A 561 11.51 4.29 20.11
N GLU A 562 10.24 3.98 20.04
CA GLU A 562 9.29 4.53 19.07
C GLU A 562 9.62 5.99 18.74
N ALA A 563 9.64 6.31 17.45
CA ALA A 563 9.58 7.69 17.03
C ALA A 563 8.48 8.35 17.86
N ILE A 564 8.80 9.46 18.54
CA ILE A 564 7.81 10.18 19.33
C ILE A 564 6.72 10.57 18.35
N LEU A 565 5.58 9.92 18.48
CA LEU A 565 4.44 10.15 17.60
C LEU A 565 3.89 11.54 17.84
N PRO A 566 3.42 12.25 16.81
CA PRO A 566 2.70 13.49 17.02
C PRO A 566 1.52 13.22 17.95
N THR A 567 1.45 13.97 19.05
CA THR A 567 0.28 14.00 19.91
C THR A 567 -0.82 14.83 19.24
N ALA A 568 -2.08 14.48 19.49
CA ALA A 568 -3.22 15.19 18.94
C ALA A 568 -3.06 16.72 19.04
N GLY A 569 -3.10 17.40 17.90
CA GLY A 569 -2.97 18.86 17.81
C GLY A 569 -1.55 19.40 17.75
N ASN A 570 -0.51 18.57 17.81
CA ASN A 570 0.88 18.97 17.60
C ASN A 570 1.43 18.39 16.30
N SER A 571 2.12 19.23 15.55
CA SER A 571 3.01 18.83 14.48
C SER A 571 4.11 17.89 15.02
N TYR A 572 4.68 17.10 14.13
CA TYR A 572 5.80 16.18 14.42
C TYR A 572 6.83 16.79 15.39
N PRO A 573 7.27 16.04 16.41
CA PRO A 573 7.99 16.60 17.57
C PRO A 573 9.22 17.42 17.25
N ASP A 574 9.89 17.17 16.14
CA ASP A 574 11.17 17.80 15.79
C ASP A 574 11.04 18.82 14.66
N ASN A 575 9.85 19.30 14.33
CA ASN A 575 9.57 20.13 13.15
C ASN A 575 10.07 19.54 11.83
N ASN A 576 10.37 18.25 11.79
CA ASN A 576 10.91 17.55 10.64
C ASN A 576 9.97 16.43 10.19
N ALA A 577 8.77 16.84 9.75
CA ALA A 577 7.75 15.94 9.24
C ALA A 577 8.27 15.05 8.08
N ASN A 578 9.33 15.48 7.38
CA ASN A 578 9.96 14.71 6.31
C ASN A 578 10.58 13.39 6.80
N ASP A 579 10.96 13.30 8.09
CA ASP A 579 11.53 12.09 8.66
C ASP A 579 10.50 10.94 8.72
N TYR A 580 9.23 11.30 8.70
CA TYR A 580 8.10 10.37 8.75
C TYR A 580 7.47 10.11 7.37
N LEU A 581 8.01 10.71 6.32
CA LEU A 581 7.50 10.54 4.97
C LEU A 581 7.47 9.06 4.56
N GLY A 582 6.34 8.59 4.04
CA GLY A 582 6.13 7.21 3.58
C GLY A 582 5.94 6.21 4.72
N ARG A 583 5.71 6.63 5.95
CA ARG A 583 5.39 5.73 7.06
C ARG A 583 4.09 4.99 6.81
N TYR A 584 3.07 5.69 6.40
CA TYR A 584 1.81 5.16 5.93
C TYR A 584 1.71 5.24 4.42
N GLY A 585 0.88 4.40 3.85
CA GLY A 585 0.59 4.34 2.44
C GLY A 585 0.72 2.92 1.90
N VAL A 586 0.37 2.76 0.65
CA VAL A 586 0.51 1.50 -0.09
C VAL A 586 1.28 1.74 -1.36
N LEU A 587 2.18 0.83 -1.69
CA LEU A 587 2.99 0.90 -2.91
C LEU A 587 2.76 -0.34 -3.77
N ARG A 588 2.76 -0.15 -5.08
CA ARG A 588 2.65 -1.25 -6.04
C ARG A 588 3.71 -2.32 -5.79
N ASN A 589 3.39 -3.53 -6.16
CA ASN A 589 4.26 -4.70 -6.02
C ASN A 589 4.71 -4.97 -4.58
N ASN A 590 3.91 -4.57 -3.59
CA ASN A 590 4.06 -4.94 -2.19
C ASN A 590 2.83 -5.70 -1.70
N TRP A 591 3.04 -6.61 -0.78
CA TRP A 591 2.00 -7.35 -0.10
C TRP A 591 1.97 -6.91 1.37
N TYR A 592 0.84 -6.40 1.81
CA TYR A 592 0.57 -5.99 3.18
C TYR A 592 -0.30 -7.05 3.83
N ASP A 593 0.31 -7.89 4.67
CA ASP A 593 -0.40 -8.92 5.42
C ASP A 593 -0.72 -8.40 6.82
N ILE A 594 -2.00 -8.17 7.07
CA ILE A 594 -2.51 -7.60 8.31
C ILE A 594 -2.98 -8.74 9.20
N VAL A 595 -2.41 -8.84 10.41
CA VAL A 595 -2.83 -9.80 11.42
C VAL A 595 -3.41 -9.06 12.61
N VAL A 596 -4.67 -9.33 12.95
CA VAL A 596 -5.36 -8.74 14.10
C VAL A 596 -5.15 -9.64 15.30
N ASP A 597 -4.25 -9.29 16.20
CA ASP A 597 -3.89 -10.11 17.34
C ASP A 597 -4.80 -9.91 18.56
N GLY A 598 -5.43 -8.75 18.68
CA GLY A 598 -6.32 -8.47 19.80
C GLY A 598 -7.17 -7.22 19.61
N ILE A 599 -8.27 -7.17 20.30
CA ILE A 599 -9.16 -6.01 20.38
C ILE A 599 -9.39 -5.69 21.85
N LYS A 600 -8.99 -4.49 22.27
CA LYS A 600 -9.04 -4.08 23.69
C LYS A 600 -10.43 -3.67 24.11
N THR A 601 -11.12 -2.88 23.30
CA THR A 601 -12.43 -2.30 23.62
C THR A 601 -13.24 -2.08 22.34
N LEU A 602 -14.48 -1.60 22.49
CA LEU A 602 -15.31 -1.22 21.34
C LEU A 602 -14.69 -0.05 20.59
N GLY A 603 -14.69 -0.14 19.26
CA GLY A 603 -14.26 0.89 18.33
C GLY A 603 -15.39 1.88 18.00
N SER A 604 -15.68 2.08 16.71
CA SER A 604 -16.80 2.91 16.26
C SER A 604 -18.11 2.11 16.24
N ALA A 605 -19.22 2.76 16.56
CA ALA A 605 -20.55 2.18 16.44
C ALA A 605 -21.11 2.22 15.00
N LYS A 606 -20.45 2.96 14.10
CA LYS A 606 -20.75 3.07 12.66
C LYS A 606 -19.51 2.78 11.85
N PRO A 607 -19.64 2.42 10.56
CA PRO A 607 -18.51 2.42 9.63
C PRO A 607 -17.71 3.71 9.75
N ILE A 608 -16.40 3.58 9.71
CA ILE A 608 -15.52 4.71 9.94
C ILE A 608 -15.43 5.52 8.65
N ASP A 609 -15.64 6.82 8.77
CA ASP A 609 -15.54 7.78 7.66
C ASP A 609 -14.49 8.85 8.01
N TYR A 610 -13.34 8.77 7.34
CA TYR A 610 -12.27 9.74 7.47
C TYR A 610 -12.22 10.76 6.31
N THR A 611 -13.20 10.78 5.43
CA THR A 611 -13.20 11.64 4.23
C THR A 611 -12.94 13.12 4.50
N THR A 612 -13.28 13.58 5.68
CA THR A 612 -13.10 14.97 6.12
C THR A 612 -12.15 15.13 7.31
N ASP A 613 -11.53 14.05 7.76
CA ASP A 613 -10.66 14.07 8.96
C ASP A 613 -9.27 14.64 8.62
N PRO A 614 -8.94 15.87 9.08
CA PRO A 614 -7.64 16.48 8.85
C PRO A 614 -6.57 16.04 9.85
N THR A 615 -6.88 15.07 10.70
CA THR A 615 -5.93 14.58 11.70
C THR A 615 -4.71 13.97 11.01
N PRO A 616 -3.48 14.22 11.49
CA PRO A 616 -2.29 13.53 11.00
C PRO A 616 -2.45 12.01 11.01
N ASP A 617 -1.88 11.35 10.04
CA ASP A 617 -1.98 9.89 9.88
C ASP A 617 -1.35 9.11 11.04
N ASP A 618 -0.44 9.72 11.79
CA ASP A 618 0.27 9.10 12.91
C ASP A 618 -0.48 9.07 14.24
N GLU A 619 -1.64 9.70 14.36
CA GLU A 619 -2.38 9.67 15.62
C GLU A 619 -2.86 8.26 15.95
N LEU A 620 -2.46 7.76 17.13
CA LEU A 620 -2.76 6.40 17.58
C LEU A 620 -4.25 6.21 17.88
N GLU A 621 -4.81 5.15 17.35
CA GLU A 621 -6.13 4.64 17.75
C GLU A 621 -5.94 3.44 18.69
N GLY A 622 -6.18 3.65 19.98
CA GLY A 622 -5.90 2.68 21.04
C GLY A 622 -6.89 1.50 21.15
N TYR A 623 -7.66 1.20 20.11
CA TYR A 623 -8.76 0.24 20.21
C TYR A 623 -8.41 -1.18 19.78
N ILE A 624 -7.39 -1.35 18.95
CA ILE A 624 -7.08 -2.61 18.28
C ILE A 624 -5.59 -2.87 18.28
N ASN A 625 -5.20 -4.12 18.51
CA ASN A 625 -3.83 -4.60 18.33
C ASN A 625 -3.72 -5.24 16.95
N VAL A 626 -2.85 -4.73 16.12
CA VAL A 626 -2.67 -5.19 14.75
C VAL A 626 -1.21 -5.39 14.46
N GLN A 627 -0.90 -6.50 13.83
CA GLN A 627 0.37 -6.73 13.17
C GLN A 627 0.18 -6.48 11.68
N ILE A 628 1.00 -5.63 11.07
CA ILE A 628 1.04 -5.42 9.64
C ILE A 628 2.37 -5.93 9.11
N ASN A 629 2.30 -6.94 8.26
CA ASN A 629 3.43 -7.49 7.56
C ASN A 629 3.46 -6.87 6.17
N VAL A 630 4.52 -6.16 5.83
CA VAL A 630 4.70 -5.63 4.49
C VAL A 630 5.58 -6.58 3.71
N LEU A 631 4.97 -7.21 2.74
CA LEU A 631 5.65 -8.14 1.86
C LEU A 631 5.91 -7.41 0.55
N SER A 632 7.13 -7.29 0.07
CA SER A 632 7.34 -6.85 -1.34
C SER A 632 6.95 -8.02 -2.26
N TRP A 633 5.55 -8.11 -2.59
CA TRP A 633 5.36 -9.41 -2.88
C TRP A 633 6.59 -10.14 -2.32
N ALA A 634 7.11 -9.44 -1.37
CA ALA A 634 8.17 -9.82 -0.47
C ALA A 634 7.69 -9.41 0.92
N ARG A 635 7.66 -10.29 1.87
CA ARG A 635 7.03 -10.20 3.19
C ARG A 635 7.84 -9.38 4.19
N ARG A 636 7.20 -8.42 4.88
CA ARG A 636 7.67 -7.82 6.14
C ARG A 636 6.74 -8.23 7.27
N THR A 637 7.26 -8.82 8.32
CA THR A 637 6.52 -9.13 9.54
C THR A 637 6.84 -8.07 10.59
N GLN A 638 5.82 -7.39 11.10
CA GLN A 638 5.92 -6.49 12.25
C GLN A 638 5.04 -7.03 13.38
N ASN A 639 5.63 -7.29 14.53
CA ASN A 639 4.93 -7.69 15.74
C ASN A 639 4.74 -6.48 16.66
N TRP A 640 3.51 -6.17 17.03
CA TRP A 640 3.18 -5.15 18.01
C TRP A 640 2.55 -5.79 19.23
N ASN A 641 3.16 -5.58 20.39
CA ASN A 641 2.55 -5.72 21.71
C ASN A 641 2.35 -4.31 22.28
N LEU A 642 1.12 -3.84 22.32
CA LEU A 642 0.71 -2.63 23.04
C LEU A 642 0.02 -2.99 24.35
#